data_6666ed31d6d4b5cb4464af5fe93977fe
#
_entry.id   6666ed31d6d4b5cb4464af5fe93977fe
#
_cell.length_a   1.000
_cell.length_b   1.000
_cell.length_c   1.000
_cell.angle_alpha   90.00
_cell.angle_beta   90.00
_cell.angle_gamma   90.00
#
_symmetry.space_group_name_H-M   'P 1'
#
loop_
_entity.id
_entity.type
_entity.pdbx_description
1 polymer ?
#
loop_
_entity_poly.entity_id
_entity_poly.type
_entity_poly.pdbx_seq_one_letter_code
_entity_poly.pdbx_strand_id
1 'polypeptide(L)'
;MAEILADKADVYTLLKIDEVSNLGAAKIRLRSLKAAVEEREANKAREEAAAKALEDKQAAAERAAEEAKVKAESDLEAAKAVLAEAQAAVEAAQKKVDAEAKAVQDAVKTSQATAAKTVQGPKSIGFRRTGSTAPTPGRQILLDTTMAANPNLTKSMREASKRAAERDLQAAVAHKNGTSDGTTGVANAKNAKKSGHNNATMSRYAHREKFVKDMKKNYTIVGPQMSPIHMSLVEAVIRSGGYKFDILKHASRGDVETGLKYVNNDACYPAIMVVGQLIDAILEGKYDPDHVALAITQTGGMCRATNYFGLIRKALVDAGYPQIPVIAISTQGLEDNPGFKATPPLLHRAIKALILGDLLMKCLYRVRPYEVEKGSANKLYELWDTIVRETIEHHGYSKTAAKTPSIKKGYLPYNVLAKEIVKSFDALPLRDIPRKVRVGVVGEILVKYQPDANNHVVDVIESQDCEAVVPGIMEFMTTRPYITDWNEKNLGMGGNKTLYALMRKGLDLYNAPIKAALATSHGKFKQDEPMPELVKKAAEVTSIGVQAGEGWLLTAEILELIEQGCPNVICAQPFACLPNHVTGRGMFGKIRRLHPEANIVSIDYDPGASEANQLNRIKLMIAAAKKAHNAKFAETGEPQGFTSAD
;
A
#
# COMPACT_ATOMS: atom_id res chain seq x y z
N MET A 1 22.97 12.70 52.05
CA MET A 1 22.79 13.81 53.01
C MET A 1 23.95 13.95 53.98
N ALA A 2 24.50 12.88 54.56
CA ALA A 2 25.68 12.94 55.40
C ALA A 2 26.96 13.44 54.67
N GLU A 3 27.17 13.07 53.43
CA GLU A 3 28.28 13.55 52.59
C GLU A 3 28.13 15.02 52.11
N ILE A 4 26.90 15.48 51.91
CA ILE A 4 26.62 16.88 51.48
C ILE A 4 26.69 17.83 52.68
N LEU A 5 26.55 17.33 53.91
CA LEU A 5 26.63 18.12 55.16
C LEU A 5 28.01 18.13 55.78
N ALA A 6 28.97 17.36 55.27
CA ALA A 6 30.32 17.25 55.78
C ALA A 6 31.19 18.50 55.51
N ASP A 7 30.86 19.29 54.52
CA ASP A 7 31.55 20.55 54.19
C ASP A 7 30.66 21.78 54.41
N LYS A 8 30.91 22.52 55.49
CA LYS A 8 30.14 23.73 55.81
C LYS A 8 30.18 24.80 54.73
N ALA A 9 31.24 24.85 53.92
CA ALA A 9 31.41 25.78 52.84
C ALA A 9 30.40 25.51 51.70
N ASP A 10 30.08 24.25 51.39
CA ASP A 10 29.14 23.88 50.36
C ASP A 10 27.68 24.19 50.75
N VAL A 11 27.34 24.11 52.03
CA VAL A 11 26.00 24.46 52.53
C VAL A 11 25.72 25.96 52.37
N TYR A 12 26.71 26.80 52.61
CA TYR A 12 26.58 28.25 52.42
C TYR A 12 26.48 28.64 50.94
N THR A 13 27.22 27.98 50.08
CA THR A 13 27.18 28.17 48.63
C THR A 13 25.85 27.68 48.04
N LEU A 14 25.32 26.52 48.46
CA LEU A 14 24.02 25.99 48.06
C LEU A 14 22.86 26.87 48.51
N LEU A 15 22.97 27.47 49.71
CA LEU A 15 21.94 28.35 50.23
C LEU A 15 22.07 29.79 49.69
N LYS A 16 23.17 30.15 48.99
CA LYS A 16 23.50 31.52 48.52
C LYS A 16 23.29 32.57 49.62
N ILE A 17 23.80 32.28 50.83
CA ILE A 17 23.72 33.17 51.96
C ILE A 17 24.98 34.02 51.98
N ASP A 18 25.06 35.04 51.16
CA ASP A 18 26.20 35.99 51.12
C ASP A 18 26.05 37.07 52.19
N GLU A 19 24.80 37.42 52.57
CA GLU A 19 24.46 38.31 53.69
C GLU A 19 23.13 37.92 54.32
N VAL A 20 23.10 37.53 55.57
CA VAL A 20 21.89 37.15 56.29
C VAL A 20 21.14 38.39 56.81
N SER A 21 20.41 39.05 55.95
CA SER A 21 19.47 40.09 56.38
C SER A 21 18.00 39.58 56.54
N ASN A 22 17.71 38.32 56.17
CA ASN A 22 16.34 37.81 56.24
C ASN A 22 16.25 36.30 56.56
N LEU A 23 16.07 36.00 57.85
CA LEU A 23 15.92 34.65 58.41
C LEU A 23 14.72 33.90 57.78
N GLY A 24 13.70 34.62 57.29
CA GLY A 24 12.54 34.06 56.59
C GLY A 24 12.87 33.42 55.24
N ALA A 25 13.69 34.11 54.45
CA ALA A 25 14.11 33.60 53.14
C ALA A 25 14.99 32.35 53.25
N ALA A 26 15.87 32.28 54.25
CA ALA A 26 16.68 31.10 54.55
C ALA A 26 15.84 29.87 54.93
N LYS A 27 14.81 30.07 55.74
CA LYS A 27 13.87 28.99 56.12
C LYS A 27 13.07 28.46 54.93
N ILE A 28 12.64 29.33 54.00
CA ILE A 28 11.91 28.92 52.79
C ILE A 28 12.84 28.10 51.88
N ARG A 29 14.10 28.53 51.68
CA ARG A 29 15.08 27.83 50.89
C ARG A 29 15.46 26.45 51.47
N LEU A 30 15.59 26.36 52.79
CA LEU A 30 15.87 25.08 53.48
C LEU A 30 14.68 24.09 53.29
N ARG A 31 13.42 24.58 53.31
CA ARG A 31 12.22 23.76 53.05
C ARG A 31 12.23 23.29 51.59
N SER A 32 12.54 24.13 50.62
CA SER A 32 12.59 23.73 49.20
C SER A 32 13.70 22.72 48.91
N LEU A 33 14.87 22.85 49.57
CA LEU A 33 15.95 21.85 49.46
C LEU A 33 15.60 20.51 50.11
N LYS A 34 14.91 20.52 51.26
CA LYS A 34 14.38 19.27 51.85
C LYS A 34 13.39 18.59 50.94
N ALA A 35 12.43 19.30 50.38
CA ALA A 35 11.46 18.74 49.42
C ALA A 35 12.14 18.17 48.18
N ALA A 36 13.16 18.86 47.63
CA ALA A 36 13.91 18.38 46.48
C ALA A 36 14.72 17.09 46.78
N VAL A 37 15.26 16.94 47.98
CA VAL A 37 15.95 15.70 48.44
C VAL A 37 14.96 14.55 48.57
N GLU A 38 13.80 14.79 49.20
CA GLU A 38 12.74 13.78 49.37
C GLU A 38 12.19 13.32 48.00
N GLU A 39 12.01 14.27 47.07
CA GLU A 39 11.60 13.97 45.70
C GLU A 39 12.65 13.12 44.95
N ARG A 40 13.94 13.43 45.12
CA ARG A 40 15.04 12.66 44.52
C ARG A 40 15.13 11.24 45.06
N GLU A 41 14.97 11.07 46.38
CA GLU A 41 14.93 9.74 47.00
C GLU A 41 13.71 8.94 46.53
N ALA A 42 12.55 9.56 46.44
CA ALA A 42 11.33 8.95 45.90
C ALA A 42 11.48 8.56 44.40
N ASN A 43 12.14 9.37 43.62
CA ASN A 43 12.40 9.04 42.20
C ASN A 43 13.40 7.89 42.08
N LYS A 44 14.45 7.85 42.89
CA LYS A 44 15.41 6.72 42.93
C LYS A 44 14.71 5.40 43.31
N ALA A 45 13.85 5.41 44.33
CA ALA A 45 13.07 4.24 44.71
C ALA A 45 12.10 3.78 43.59
N ARG A 46 11.53 4.73 42.80
CA ARG A 46 10.70 4.40 41.62
C ARG A 46 11.52 3.79 40.49
N GLU A 47 12.72 4.28 40.25
CA GLU A 47 13.63 3.74 39.23
C GLU A 47 14.08 2.31 39.59
N GLU A 48 14.44 2.05 40.88
CA GLU A 48 14.78 0.71 41.35
C GLU A 48 13.61 -0.29 41.27
N ALA A 49 12.40 0.16 41.60
CA ALA A 49 11.19 -0.65 41.48
C ALA A 49 10.85 -0.93 39.98
N ALA A 50 11.07 0.04 39.11
CA ALA A 50 10.86 -0.12 37.66
C ALA A 50 11.90 -1.08 37.03
N ALA A 51 13.17 -1.01 37.46
CA ALA A 51 14.22 -1.92 37.04
C ALA A 51 13.91 -3.37 37.43
N LYS A 52 13.49 -3.58 38.68
CA LYS A 52 13.10 -4.92 39.17
C LYS A 52 11.88 -5.45 38.41
N ALA A 53 10.86 -4.62 38.15
CA ALA A 53 9.69 -5.02 37.37
C ALA A 53 10.03 -5.36 35.90
N LEU A 54 11.07 -4.76 35.34
CA LEU A 54 11.59 -5.08 34.02
C LEU A 54 12.30 -6.44 34.00
N GLU A 55 13.14 -6.73 35.02
CA GLU A 55 13.78 -8.04 35.17
C GLU A 55 12.76 -9.18 35.34
N ASP A 56 11.74 -8.98 36.16
CA ASP A 56 10.67 -9.97 36.36
C ASP A 56 9.89 -10.22 35.05
N LYS A 57 9.66 -9.17 34.22
CA LYS A 57 9.03 -9.30 32.90
C LYS A 57 9.92 -10.03 31.89
N GLN A 58 11.24 -9.79 31.93
CA GLN A 58 12.19 -10.48 31.06
C GLN A 58 12.24 -11.97 31.39
N ALA A 59 12.34 -12.32 32.67
CA ALA A 59 12.32 -13.70 33.11
C ALA A 59 11.00 -14.43 32.76
N ALA A 60 9.87 -13.74 32.84
CA ALA A 60 8.58 -14.30 32.42
C ALA A 60 8.51 -14.51 30.91
N ALA A 61 9.06 -13.58 30.11
CA ALA A 61 9.12 -13.70 28.67
C ALA A 61 10.02 -14.82 28.19
N GLU A 62 11.16 -15.02 28.85
CA GLU A 62 12.09 -16.16 28.60
C GLU A 62 11.43 -17.52 28.86
N ARG A 63 10.70 -17.67 29.99
CA ARG A 63 9.93 -18.88 30.26
C ARG A 63 8.86 -19.16 29.22
N ALA A 64 8.09 -18.12 28.82
CA ALA A 64 7.07 -18.26 27.79
C ALA A 64 7.67 -18.62 26.43
N ALA A 65 8.85 -18.09 26.09
CA ALA A 65 9.56 -18.44 24.86
C ALA A 65 10.04 -19.90 24.85
N GLU A 66 10.53 -20.41 25.98
CA GLU A 66 10.96 -21.81 26.08
C GLU A 66 9.77 -22.78 26.02
N GLU A 67 8.64 -22.45 26.66
CA GLU A 67 7.39 -23.22 26.54
C GLU A 67 6.87 -23.25 25.11
N ALA A 68 6.93 -22.10 24.41
CA ALA A 68 6.52 -22.01 23.01
C ALA A 68 7.44 -22.83 22.09
N LYS A 69 8.74 -22.88 22.37
CA LYS A 69 9.71 -23.68 21.63
C LYS A 69 9.45 -25.19 21.79
N VAL A 70 9.24 -25.65 22.99
CA VAL A 70 8.90 -27.06 23.28
C VAL A 70 7.60 -27.45 22.57
N LYS A 71 6.61 -26.59 22.59
CA LYS A 71 5.34 -26.83 21.86
C LYS A 71 5.56 -26.88 20.35
N ALA A 72 6.34 -25.96 19.78
CA ALA A 72 6.65 -25.95 18.37
C ALA A 72 7.42 -27.20 17.90
N GLU A 73 8.32 -27.71 18.71
CA GLU A 73 9.02 -28.97 18.45
C GLU A 73 8.06 -30.19 18.45
N SER A 74 7.11 -30.22 19.38
CA SER A 74 6.07 -31.25 19.41
C SER A 74 5.14 -31.19 18.19
N ASP A 75 4.71 -29.96 17.80
CA ASP A 75 3.86 -29.74 16.62
C ASP A 75 4.60 -30.11 15.33
N LEU A 76 5.91 -29.87 15.25
CA LEU A 76 6.76 -30.25 14.12
C LEU A 76 6.86 -31.78 13.97
N GLU A 77 7.02 -32.52 15.05
CA GLU A 77 7.06 -33.97 15.02
C GLU A 77 5.69 -34.57 14.58
N ALA A 78 4.61 -34.00 15.09
CA ALA A 78 3.27 -34.39 14.63
C ALA A 78 3.06 -34.12 13.13
N ALA A 79 3.53 -32.97 12.63
CA ALA A 79 3.46 -32.64 11.20
C ALA A 79 4.32 -33.57 10.33
N LYS A 80 5.50 -33.98 10.81
CA LYS A 80 6.35 -34.98 10.11
C LYS A 80 5.66 -36.34 9.99
N ALA A 81 4.97 -36.76 11.04
CA ALA A 81 4.21 -38.01 11.02
C ALA A 81 3.09 -37.99 9.97
N VAL A 82 2.31 -36.90 9.91
CA VAL A 82 1.26 -36.71 8.92
C VAL A 82 1.82 -36.67 7.49
N LEU A 83 2.98 -36.03 7.30
CA LEU A 83 3.65 -35.96 6.00
C LEU A 83 4.11 -37.35 5.54
N ALA A 84 4.66 -38.17 6.43
CA ALA A 84 5.08 -39.54 6.13
C ALA A 84 3.89 -40.41 5.72
N GLU A 85 2.76 -40.30 6.40
CA GLU A 85 1.53 -40.99 6.03
C GLU A 85 0.99 -40.56 4.66
N ALA A 86 1.00 -39.25 4.38
CA ALA A 86 0.60 -38.72 3.08
C ALA A 86 1.53 -39.20 1.96
N GLN A 87 2.84 -39.27 2.19
CA GLN A 87 3.80 -39.81 1.22
C GLN A 87 3.55 -41.29 0.93
N ALA A 88 3.28 -42.09 1.94
CA ALA A 88 2.95 -43.50 1.74
C ALA A 88 1.65 -43.68 0.94
N ALA A 89 0.63 -42.83 1.16
CA ALA A 89 -0.60 -42.84 0.39
C ALA A 89 -0.37 -42.47 -1.09
N VAL A 90 0.50 -41.49 -1.36
CA VAL A 90 0.87 -41.09 -2.72
C VAL A 90 1.61 -42.22 -3.45
N GLU A 91 2.56 -42.88 -2.78
CA GLU A 91 3.24 -44.06 -3.37
C GLU A 91 2.30 -45.21 -3.69
N ALA A 92 1.32 -45.47 -2.81
CA ALA A 92 0.31 -46.49 -3.05
C ALA A 92 -0.61 -46.14 -4.24
N ALA A 93 -0.97 -44.84 -4.37
CA ALA A 93 -1.73 -44.34 -5.51
C ALA A 93 -0.92 -44.45 -6.83
N GLN A 94 0.36 -44.10 -6.80
CA GLN A 94 1.25 -44.19 -7.96
C GLN A 94 1.38 -45.63 -8.46
N LYS A 95 1.56 -46.61 -7.55
CA LYS A 95 1.59 -48.03 -7.91
C LYS A 95 0.30 -48.52 -8.59
N LYS A 96 -0.86 -48.00 -8.18
CA LYS A 96 -2.14 -48.31 -8.86
C LYS A 96 -2.20 -47.72 -10.25
N VAL A 97 -1.77 -46.46 -10.42
CA VAL A 97 -1.73 -45.80 -11.73
C VAL A 97 -0.77 -46.52 -12.68
N ASP A 98 0.39 -46.95 -12.19
CA ASP A 98 1.37 -47.68 -13.00
C ASP A 98 0.83 -49.08 -13.42
N ALA A 99 0.09 -49.75 -12.54
CA ALA A 99 -0.55 -51.04 -12.86
C ALA A 99 -1.65 -50.87 -13.90
N GLU A 100 -2.48 -49.83 -13.79
CA GLU A 100 -3.53 -49.51 -14.78
C GLU A 100 -2.93 -49.09 -16.13
N ALA A 101 -1.86 -48.28 -16.13
CA ALA A 101 -1.15 -47.90 -17.33
C ALA A 101 -0.55 -49.11 -18.06
N LYS A 102 -0.02 -50.07 -17.30
CA LYS A 102 0.48 -51.33 -17.87
C LYS A 102 -0.64 -52.17 -18.47
N ALA A 103 -1.77 -52.28 -17.79
CA ALA A 103 -2.96 -53.01 -18.30
C ALA A 103 -3.50 -52.37 -19.59
N VAL A 104 -3.52 -51.05 -19.68
CA VAL A 104 -3.90 -50.31 -20.90
C VAL A 104 -2.91 -50.58 -22.04
N GLN A 105 -1.59 -50.56 -21.75
CA GLN A 105 -0.58 -50.91 -22.77
C GLN A 105 -0.72 -52.33 -23.30
N ASP A 106 -1.00 -53.29 -22.43
CA ASP A 106 -1.18 -54.67 -22.84
C ASP A 106 -2.49 -54.85 -23.63
N ALA A 107 -3.56 -54.16 -23.29
CA ALA A 107 -4.81 -54.12 -24.07
C ALA A 107 -4.58 -53.46 -25.46
N VAL A 108 -3.80 -52.40 -25.55
CA VAL A 108 -3.44 -51.76 -26.84
C VAL A 108 -2.59 -52.70 -27.70
N LYS A 109 -1.63 -53.41 -27.13
CA LYS A 109 -0.83 -54.42 -27.87
C LYS A 109 -1.72 -55.59 -28.41
N THR A 110 -2.67 -56.03 -27.60
CA THR A 110 -3.61 -57.07 -28.00
C THR A 110 -4.54 -56.63 -29.15
N SER A 111 -5.03 -55.38 -29.07
CA SER A 111 -5.86 -54.79 -30.13
C SER A 111 -5.08 -54.55 -31.43
N GLN A 112 -3.80 -54.14 -31.34
CA GLN A 112 -2.90 -53.96 -32.49
C GLN A 112 -2.57 -55.34 -33.15
N ALA A 113 -2.39 -56.39 -32.35
CA ALA A 113 -2.18 -57.73 -32.86
C ALA A 113 -3.42 -58.31 -33.59
N THR A 114 -4.60 -57.92 -33.14
CA THR A 114 -5.87 -58.31 -33.78
C THR A 114 -6.12 -57.52 -35.07
N ALA A 115 -5.77 -56.22 -35.09
CA ALA A 115 -5.86 -55.37 -36.28
C ALA A 115 -4.85 -55.74 -37.37
N ALA A 116 -3.67 -56.25 -37.00
CA ALA A 116 -2.64 -56.70 -37.96
C ALA A 116 -3.04 -57.97 -38.73
N LYS A 117 -4.05 -58.73 -38.30
CA LYS A 117 -4.57 -59.91 -39.00
C LYS A 117 -5.66 -59.62 -40.04
N THR A 118 -6.10 -58.34 -40.17
CA THR A 118 -7.28 -58.02 -41.00
C THR A 118 -7.01 -57.12 -42.21
N VAL A 119 -5.76 -56.67 -42.46
CA VAL A 119 -5.47 -55.78 -43.61
C VAL A 119 -4.27 -56.33 -44.41
N GLN A 120 -4.54 -56.99 -45.55
CA GLN A 120 -3.61 -57.16 -46.63
C GLN A 120 -3.69 -56.00 -47.64
N GLY A 121 -2.58 -55.27 -47.79
CA GLY A 121 -1.98 -54.58 -48.93
C GLY A 121 -2.66 -53.32 -49.51
N PRO A 122 -1.98 -52.50 -50.39
CA PRO A 122 -0.57 -52.56 -50.78
C PRO A 122 0.23 -51.21 -50.76
N LYS A 123 1.60 -51.34 -50.78
CA LYS A 123 2.67 -50.53 -51.40
C LYS A 123 2.95 -49.08 -51.02
N SER A 124 4.05 -48.94 -50.30
CA SER A 124 5.27 -48.09 -50.44
C SER A 124 5.18 -46.66 -51.03
N ILE A 125 5.62 -45.65 -50.24
CA ILE A 125 6.54 -44.60 -50.72
C ILE A 125 7.53 -44.29 -49.58
N GLY A 126 8.83 -44.38 -49.91
CA GLY A 126 9.91 -44.18 -48.96
C GLY A 126 10.30 -42.69 -48.79
N PHE A 127 10.78 -42.36 -47.58
CA PHE A 127 11.64 -41.20 -47.41
C PHE A 127 12.88 -41.55 -46.58
N ARG A 128 14.03 -41.11 -47.12
CA ARG A 128 15.39 -41.40 -46.65
C ARG A 128 15.72 -40.74 -45.33
N ARG A 129 16.37 -41.47 -44.44
CA ARG A 129 17.15 -40.99 -43.32
C ARG A 129 18.52 -40.51 -43.79
N THR A 130 18.99 -39.34 -43.33
CA THR A 130 20.40 -39.05 -43.29
C THR A 130 20.79 -38.56 -41.89
N GLY A 131 21.74 -39.27 -41.31
CA GLY A 131 22.97 -38.78 -40.70
C GLY A 131 22.91 -38.26 -39.26
N SER A 132 23.23 -39.15 -38.34
CA SER A 132 23.73 -38.89 -37.00
C SER A 132 25.12 -38.29 -37.03
N THR A 133 25.41 -37.23 -36.22
CA THR A 133 26.71 -37.02 -35.59
C THR A 133 26.50 -36.48 -34.18
N ALA A 134 27.07 -37.18 -33.21
CA ALA A 134 27.13 -36.78 -31.80
C ALA A 134 28.20 -35.70 -31.57
N PRO A 135 27.99 -34.76 -30.63
CA PRO A 135 29.08 -33.93 -30.13
C PRO A 135 29.58 -34.40 -28.75
N THR A 136 30.91 -34.28 -28.61
CA THR A 136 31.77 -34.53 -27.48
C THR A 136 31.47 -33.61 -26.26
N PRO A 137 31.76 -34.03 -24.97
CA PRO A 137 31.32 -33.29 -23.80
C PRO A 137 32.24 -32.13 -23.46
N GLY A 138 31.65 -30.92 -23.36
CA GLY A 138 32.27 -29.73 -22.79
C GLY A 138 31.52 -29.25 -21.59
N ARG A 139 32.22 -29.07 -20.50
CA ARG A 139 31.93 -28.47 -19.18
C ARG A 139 30.50 -27.94 -19.00
N GLN A 140 29.73 -28.65 -18.20
CA GLN A 140 28.46 -28.21 -17.59
C GLN A 140 28.74 -27.12 -16.54
N ILE A 141 28.39 -25.88 -16.88
CA ILE A 141 28.14 -24.85 -15.88
C ILE A 141 26.78 -25.22 -15.26
N LEU A 142 26.73 -25.42 -13.96
CA LEU A 142 25.49 -25.58 -13.21
C LEU A 142 24.65 -24.30 -13.37
N LEU A 143 23.82 -24.27 -14.39
CA LEU A 143 22.63 -23.44 -14.43
C LEU A 143 21.61 -24.14 -13.53
N ASP A 144 21.04 -23.39 -12.63
CA ASP A 144 20.00 -23.86 -11.72
C ASP A 144 18.90 -24.57 -12.52
N THR A 145 18.96 -25.91 -12.52
CA THR A 145 18.14 -26.79 -13.37
C THR A 145 16.68 -26.78 -12.94
N THR A 146 16.32 -26.17 -11.81
CA THR A 146 14.97 -26.08 -11.31
C THR A 146 14.10 -25.11 -12.10
N MET A 147 14.66 -24.02 -12.66
CA MET A 147 13.88 -23.09 -13.50
C MET A 147 13.70 -23.57 -14.95
N ALA A 148 14.69 -24.27 -15.51
CA ALA A 148 14.60 -24.75 -16.90
C ALA A 148 13.65 -25.94 -17.10
N ALA A 149 13.29 -26.63 -16.03
CA ALA A 149 12.44 -27.83 -16.04
C ALA A 149 10.97 -27.58 -15.67
N ASN A 150 10.57 -26.34 -15.35
CA ASN A 150 9.18 -26.04 -15.04
C ASN A 150 8.31 -26.03 -16.32
N PRO A 151 7.38 -26.97 -16.51
CA PRO A 151 6.54 -27.05 -17.70
C PRO A 151 5.58 -25.85 -17.87
N ASN A 152 5.38 -25.06 -16.83
CA ASN A 152 4.47 -23.91 -16.83
C ASN A 152 5.14 -22.60 -17.28
N LEU A 153 6.45 -22.61 -17.58
CA LEU A 153 7.15 -21.44 -18.11
C LEU A 153 6.80 -21.22 -19.58
N THR A 154 6.25 -20.07 -19.89
CA THR A 154 5.98 -19.67 -21.28
C THR A 154 7.28 -19.55 -22.09
N LYS A 155 7.18 -19.67 -23.43
CA LYS A 155 8.35 -19.51 -24.32
C LYS A 155 9.07 -18.20 -24.09
N SER A 156 8.31 -17.11 -23.84
CA SER A 156 8.81 -15.76 -23.51
C SER A 156 9.65 -15.74 -22.23
N MET A 157 9.23 -16.43 -21.17
CA MET A 157 9.98 -16.51 -19.90
C MET A 157 11.29 -17.27 -20.04
N ARG A 158 11.32 -18.35 -20.87
CA ARG A 158 12.54 -19.11 -21.14
C ARG A 158 13.54 -18.27 -21.94
N GLU A 159 13.07 -17.49 -22.91
CA GLU A 159 13.89 -16.57 -23.69
C GLU A 159 14.41 -15.39 -22.85
N ALA A 160 13.59 -14.85 -21.93
CA ALA A 160 14.01 -13.81 -21.01
C ALA A 160 15.09 -14.29 -20.03
N SER A 161 14.91 -15.48 -19.45
CA SER A 161 15.90 -16.11 -18.57
C SER A 161 17.22 -16.38 -19.33
N LYS A 162 17.15 -16.82 -20.58
CA LYS A 162 18.32 -17.02 -21.44
C LYS A 162 19.04 -15.71 -21.74
N ARG A 163 18.31 -14.64 -22.10
CA ARG A 163 18.87 -13.30 -22.34
C ARG A 163 19.49 -12.68 -21.08
N ALA A 164 18.93 -12.95 -19.87
CA ALA A 164 19.51 -12.52 -18.61
C ALA A 164 20.84 -13.25 -18.34
N ALA A 165 20.86 -14.58 -18.49
CA ALA A 165 22.07 -15.39 -18.30
C ALA A 165 23.19 -15.05 -19.29
N GLU A 166 22.87 -14.78 -20.55
CA GLU A 166 23.83 -14.35 -21.56
C GLU A 166 24.44 -12.98 -21.24
N ARG A 167 23.66 -12.05 -20.66
CA ARG A 167 24.16 -10.74 -20.23
C ARG A 167 25.03 -10.81 -18.99
N ASP A 168 24.67 -11.64 -18.01
CA ASP A 168 25.49 -11.84 -16.81
C ASP A 168 26.83 -12.48 -17.17
N LEU A 169 26.83 -13.38 -18.15
CA LEU A 169 28.06 -13.95 -18.69
C LEU A 169 28.93 -12.90 -19.41
N GLN A 170 28.32 -12.01 -20.22
CA GLN A 170 29.03 -10.91 -20.88
C GLN A 170 29.56 -9.89 -19.86
N ALA A 171 28.81 -9.58 -18.81
CA ALA A 171 29.25 -8.70 -17.71
C ALA A 171 30.40 -9.32 -16.90
N ALA A 172 30.36 -10.64 -16.64
CA ALA A 172 31.41 -11.37 -15.95
C ALA A 172 32.72 -11.47 -16.79
N VAL A 173 32.60 -11.58 -18.11
CA VAL A 173 33.75 -11.57 -19.05
C VAL A 173 34.37 -10.17 -19.13
N ALA A 174 33.55 -9.11 -19.13
CA ALA A 174 34.04 -7.74 -19.10
C ALA A 174 34.75 -7.39 -17.76
N HIS A 175 34.31 -7.96 -16.64
CA HIS A 175 34.95 -7.78 -15.31
C HIS A 175 36.31 -8.52 -15.20
N LYS A 176 36.53 -9.57 -15.96
CA LYS A 176 37.82 -10.32 -15.96
C LYS A 176 38.94 -9.63 -16.73
N ASN A 177 38.60 -8.65 -17.57
CA ASN A 177 39.57 -7.95 -18.44
C ASN A 177 39.92 -6.53 -17.93
N GLY A 178 39.40 -6.10 -16.74
CA GLY A 178 39.69 -4.81 -16.12
C GLY A 178 40.45 -4.98 -14.81
N THR A 179 41.75 -4.69 -14.83
CA THR A 179 42.61 -4.62 -13.63
C THR A 179 42.16 -3.47 -12.70
N SER A 180 42.11 -3.80 -11.41
CA SER A 180 41.89 -2.89 -10.29
C SER A 180 42.91 -1.77 -10.17
N ASP A 181 42.50 -0.54 -9.90
CA ASP A 181 43.23 0.31 -8.96
C ASP A 181 42.26 1.21 -8.20
N GLY A 182 42.35 1.18 -6.87
CA GLY A 182 41.52 1.99 -5.98
C GLY A 182 42.28 3.24 -5.57
N THR A 183 41.56 4.37 -5.56
CA THR A 183 41.80 5.45 -4.58
C THR A 183 40.59 6.40 -4.51
N THR A 184 40.24 6.75 -3.29
CA THR A 184 39.28 7.75 -2.84
C THR A 184 39.70 9.17 -3.26
N GLY A 185 38.73 10.00 -3.71
CA GLY A 185 38.95 11.41 -3.91
C GLY A 185 37.67 12.19 -4.20
N VAL A 186 37.19 12.92 -3.19
CA VAL A 186 36.19 13.98 -3.33
C VAL A 186 36.86 15.17 -4.04
N ALA A 187 36.37 15.62 -5.20
CA ALA A 187 36.78 16.88 -5.79
C ALA A 187 35.66 17.55 -6.61
N ASN A 188 35.38 18.75 -6.20
CA ASN A 188 34.73 19.91 -6.80
C ASN A 188 34.37 19.89 -8.29
N ALA A 189 33.08 20.09 -8.54
CA ALA A 189 32.53 20.46 -9.84
C ALA A 189 32.66 21.96 -10.11
N LYS A 190 33.73 22.38 -10.78
CA LYS A 190 33.79 23.59 -11.61
C LYS A 190 34.89 23.42 -12.65
N ASN A 191 34.52 23.54 -13.94
CA ASN A 191 35.35 23.49 -15.14
C ASN A 191 35.39 22.15 -15.89
N ALA A 192 34.40 21.91 -16.74
CA ALA A 192 34.57 20.98 -17.87
C ALA A 192 34.14 21.70 -19.16
N LYS A 193 35.12 22.35 -19.81
CA LYS A 193 35.08 22.62 -21.26
C LYS A 193 36.03 21.63 -21.96
N LYS A 194 35.43 20.88 -22.89
CA LYS A 194 36.02 20.18 -24.03
C LYS A 194 37.31 19.35 -23.83
N SER A 195 37.16 18.05 -23.81
CA SER A 195 38.05 17.18 -24.61
C SER A 195 37.47 15.77 -24.76
N GLY A 196 37.64 15.20 -25.89
CA GLY A 196 37.57 13.92 -26.51
C GLY A 196 37.11 12.68 -25.71
N HIS A 197 36.30 11.92 -26.40
CA HIS A 197 36.03 10.49 -26.24
C HIS A 197 36.76 9.76 -25.11
N ASN A 198 36.08 9.65 -23.95
CA ASN A 198 36.32 8.54 -23.05
C ASN A 198 35.05 7.70 -23.05
N ASN A 199 35.16 6.46 -23.56
CA ASN A 199 34.18 5.38 -23.34
C ASN A 199 34.12 5.06 -21.83
N ALA A 200 33.49 5.92 -21.06
CA ALA A 200 32.99 5.56 -19.74
C ALA A 200 31.92 4.53 -19.98
N THR A 201 32.09 3.33 -19.46
CA THR A 201 31.10 2.24 -19.45
C THR A 201 29.82 2.83 -18.85
N MET A 202 28.85 3.23 -19.68
CA MET A 202 27.57 3.73 -19.21
C MET A 202 26.95 2.64 -18.35
N SER A 203 26.52 3.00 -17.13
CA SER A 203 25.79 2.07 -16.26
C SER A 203 24.68 1.40 -17.06
N ARG A 204 24.51 0.08 -16.92
CA ARG A 204 23.44 -0.70 -17.57
C ARG A 204 22.04 -0.13 -17.34
N TYR A 205 21.88 0.70 -16.29
CA TYR A 205 20.63 1.39 -15.95
C TYR A 205 20.49 2.78 -16.60
N ALA A 206 21.47 3.26 -17.35
CA ALA A 206 21.43 4.59 -17.97
C ALA A 206 20.49 4.64 -19.18
N HIS A 207 20.24 3.50 -19.83
CA HIS A 207 19.28 3.43 -20.94
C HIS A 207 17.86 3.63 -20.42
N ARG A 208 17.13 4.56 -21.06
CA ARG A 208 15.73 4.90 -20.73
C ARG A 208 14.90 4.85 -22.01
N GLU A 209 14.14 3.76 -22.17
CA GLU A 209 13.16 3.73 -23.24
C GLU A 209 12.03 4.70 -22.93
N LYS A 210 11.66 5.53 -23.91
CA LYS A 210 10.60 6.52 -23.78
C LYS A 210 9.35 6.05 -24.48
N PHE A 211 8.20 6.28 -23.87
CA PHE A 211 6.93 6.06 -24.53
C PHE A 211 6.69 7.17 -25.57
N VAL A 212 6.80 6.82 -26.86
CA VAL A 212 6.68 7.75 -28.00
C VAL A 212 5.28 7.72 -28.61
N LYS A 213 4.98 8.70 -29.49
CA LYS A 213 3.63 8.88 -30.05
C LYS A 213 3.12 7.66 -30.83
N ASP A 214 3.99 6.97 -31.53
CA ASP A 214 3.61 5.82 -32.37
C ASP A 214 3.21 4.60 -31.51
N MET A 215 3.77 4.49 -30.29
CA MET A 215 3.40 3.45 -29.33
C MET A 215 1.96 3.58 -28.84
N LYS A 216 1.38 4.79 -28.84
CA LYS A 216 0.01 5.02 -28.37
C LYS A 216 -1.04 4.11 -29.03
N LYS A 217 -0.86 3.74 -30.29
CA LYS A 217 -1.83 2.92 -31.04
C LYS A 217 -1.71 1.43 -30.74
N ASN A 218 -0.48 0.94 -30.56
CA ASN A 218 -0.16 -0.48 -30.54
C ASN A 218 0.19 -1.02 -29.16
N TYR A 219 0.68 -0.16 -28.25
CA TYR A 219 1.07 -0.55 -26.91
C TYR A 219 -0.12 -0.56 -25.94
N THR A 220 -0.14 -1.55 -25.05
CA THR A 220 -0.98 -1.55 -23.85
C THR A 220 -0.20 -0.96 -22.69
N ILE A 221 -0.74 0.06 -22.05
CA ILE A 221 -0.16 0.64 -20.83
C ILE A 221 -0.73 -0.12 -19.64
N VAL A 222 0.13 -0.61 -18.75
CA VAL A 222 -0.26 -1.39 -17.56
C VAL A 222 0.08 -0.61 -16.31
N GLY A 223 -0.89 -0.44 -15.43
CA GLY A 223 -0.74 0.19 -14.11
C GLY A 223 -0.96 -0.79 -12.96
N PRO A 224 -0.29 -0.58 -11.80
CA PRO A 224 -0.51 -1.42 -10.63
C PRO A 224 -1.84 -1.10 -9.95
N GLN A 225 -2.39 -2.06 -9.21
CA GLN A 225 -3.52 -1.82 -8.33
C GLN A 225 -3.07 -1.11 -7.06
N MET A 226 -3.65 0.05 -6.80
CA MET A 226 -3.37 0.85 -5.59
C MET A 226 -4.62 1.12 -4.75
N SER A 227 -5.79 1.11 -5.38
CA SER A 227 -7.09 1.32 -4.75
C SER A 227 -8.17 0.81 -5.69
N PRO A 228 -8.79 -0.35 -5.44
CA PRO A 228 -9.70 -0.99 -6.40
C PRO A 228 -10.84 -0.08 -6.88
N ILE A 229 -11.45 0.68 -5.97
CA ILE A 229 -12.56 1.59 -6.29
C ILE A 229 -12.11 2.73 -7.21
N HIS A 230 -10.95 3.34 -6.92
CA HIS A 230 -10.48 4.50 -7.67
C HIS A 230 -9.78 4.11 -8.97
N MET A 231 -8.99 3.02 -8.94
CA MET A 231 -8.20 2.61 -10.10
C MET A 231 -9.07 2.10 -11.25
N SER A 232 -10.25 1.51 -10.98
CA SER A 232 -11.23 1.17 -12.02
C SER A 232 -11.69 2.41 -12.80
N LEU A 233 -11.90 3.52 -12.10
CA LEU A 233 -12.30 4.79 -12.70
C LEU A 233 -11.15 5.51 -13.42
N VAL A 234 -9.92 5.42 -12.86
CA VAL A 234 -8.70 5.94 -13.51
C VAL A 234 -8.42 5.21 -14.82
N GLU A 235 -8.65 3.90 -14.88
CA GLU A 235 -8.58 3.11 -16.10
C GLU A 235 -9.51 3.69 -17.18
N ALA A 236 -10.79 3.93 -16.85
CA ALA A 236 -11.75 4.53 -17.75
C ALA A 236 -11.33 5.94 -18.22
N VAL A 237 -10.75 6.75 -17.32
CA VAL A 237 -10.20 8.08 -17.67
C VAL A 237 -9.12 7.96 -18.72
N ILE A 238 -8.14 7.11 -18.53
CA ILE A 238 -6.99 6.98 -19.44
C ILE A 238 -7.46 6.41 -20.80
N ARG A 239 -8.37 5.42 -20.79
CA ARG A 239 -9.00 4.88 -21.99
C ARG A 239 -9.79 5.96 -22.76
N SER A 240 -10.49 6.87 -22.08
CA SER A 240 -11.18 7.99 -22.70
C SER A 240 -10.25 8.98 -23.41
N GLY A 241 -8.94 8.95 -23.09
CA GLY A 241 -7.87 9.67 -23.79
C GLY A 241 -7.35 8.96 -25.04
N GLY A 242 -7.93 7.81 -25.40
CA GLY A 242 -7.55 7.00 -26.56
C GLY A 242 -6.29 6.16 -26.35
N TYR A 243 -5.98 5.79 -25.10
CA TYR A 243 -4.93 4.85 -24.76
C TYR A 243 -5.52 3.46 -24.50
N LYS A 244 -4.81 2.39 -24.86
CA LYS A 244 -5.07 1.06 -24.35
C LYS A 244 -4.44 1.01 -22.95
N PHE A 245 -5.27 0.90 -21.91
CA PHE A 245 -4.80 0.95 -20.53
C PHE A 245 -5.48 -0.13 -19.71
N ASP A 246 -4.71 -0.87 -18.94
CA ASP A 246 -5.16 -1.92 -18.05
C ASP A 246 -4.60 -1.69 -16.64
N ILE A 247 -5.45 -1.81 -15.62
CA ILE A 247 -5.05 -1.87 -14.22
C ILE A 247 -5.01 -3.34 -13.79
N LEU A 248 -3.91 -3.76 -13.15
CA LEU A 248 -3.82 -5.06 -12.50
C LEU A 248 -4.86 -5.13 -11.39
N LYS A 249 -5.66 -6.21 -11.33
CA LYS A 249 -6.84 -6.24 -10.45
C LYS A 249 -6.51 -6.56 -9.00
N HIS A 250 -5.53 -7.41 -8.78
CA HIS A 250 -5.16 -7.93 -7.47
C HIS A 250 -3.65 -7.89 -7.30
N ALA A 251 -3.21 -7.87 -6.04
CA ALA A 251 -1.85 -8.17 -5.66
C ALA A 251 -1.85 -9.52 -4.92
N SER A 252 -0.84 -10.33 -5.18
CA SER A 252 -0.68 -11.65 -4.58
C SER A 252 0.59 -11.72 -3.74
N ARG A 253 0.72 -12.76 -2.95
CA ARG A 253 1.99 -13.04 -2.27
C ARG A 253 3.13 -13.28 -3.27
N GLY A 254 2.84 -13.87 -4.43
CA GLY A 254 3.81 -14.04 -5.52
C GLY A 254 4.34 -12.72 -6.04
N ASP A 255 3.47 -11.70 -6.17
CA ASP A 255 3.91 -10.35 -6.56
C ASP A 255 4.88 -9.75 -5.52
N VAL A 256 4.60 -9.95 -4.23
CA VAL A 256 5.50 -9.49 -3.15
C VAL A 256 6.85 -10.21 -3.21
N GLU A 257 6.86 -11.53 -3.44
CA GLU A 257 8.08 -12.34 -3.60
C GLU A 257 8.89 -11.90 -4.83
N THR A 258 8.21 -11.62 -5.95
CA THR A 258 8.82 -11.04 -7.15
C THR A 258 9.38 -9.64 -6.86
N GLY A 259 8.65 -8.81 -6.12
CA GLY A 259 9.12 -7.50 -5.69
C GLY A 259 10.39 -7.56 -4.86
N LEU A 260 10.45 -8.47 -3.88
CA LEU A 260 11.66 -8.71 -3.04
C LEU A 260 12.88 -9.17 -3.86
N LYS A 261 12.66 -9.85 -4.98
CA LYS A 261 13.76 -10.27 -5.87
C LYS A 261 14.39 -9.11 -6.63
N TYR A 262 13.61 -8.11 -7.04
CA TYR A 262 14.07 -7.04 -7.94
C TYR A 262 14.22 -5.67 -7.25
N VAL A 263 13.67 -5.50 -6.06
CA VAL A 263 13.78 -4.29 -5.24
C VAL A 263 14.54 -4.63 -3.96
N ASN A 264 15.34 -3.70 -3.46
CA ASN A 264 15.98 -3.86 -2.17
C ASN A 264 14.90 -4.08 -1.09
N ASN A 265 15.07 -5.10 -0.24
CA ASN A 265 14.18 -5.43 0.88
C ASN A 265 14.06 -4.30 1.93
N ASP A 266 15.02 -3.37 1.99
CA ASP A 266 14.92 -2.14 2.80
C ASP A 266 14.00 -1.07 2.17
N ALA A 267 13.46 -1.31 0.96
CA ALA A 267 12.45 -0.44 0.38
C ALA A 267 11.13 -0.57 1.16
N CYS A 268 10.31 0.51 1.13
CA CYS A 268 9.00 0.44 1.77
C CYS A 268 8.10 -0.61 1.10
N TYR A 269 7.22 -1.23 1.88
CA TYR A 269 6.32 -2.28 1.43
C TYR A 269 5.53 -1.93 0.15
N PRO A 270 4.95 -0.72 0.00
CA PRO A 270 4.30 -0.32 -1.24
C PRO A 270 5.21 -0.37 -2.48
N ALA A 271 6.50 -0.01 -2.35
CA ALA A 271 7.45 -0.10 -3.46
C ALA A 271 7.68 -1.56 -3.90
N ILE A 272 7.83 -2.46 -2.93
CA ILE A 272 8.00 -3.90 -3.19
C ILE A 272 6.77 -4.45 -3.91
N MET A 273 5.59 -4.16 -3.40
CA MET A 273 4.32 -4.64 -3.95
C MET A 273 4.06 -4.12 -5.37
N VAL A 274 4.20 -2.80 -5.59
CA VAL A 274 3.94 -2.18 -6.89
C VAL A 274 4.92 -2.66 -7.97
N VAL A 275 6.21 -2.73 -7.63
CA VAL A 275 7.22 -3.25 -8.57
C VAL A 275 6.96 -4.73 -8.84
N GLY A 276 6.65 -5.50 -7.78
CA GLY A 276 6.34 -6.91 -7.91
C GLY A 276 5.17 -7.18 -8.84
N GLN A 277 4.02 -6.54 -8.63
CA GLN A 277 2.85 -6.68 -9.51
C GLN A 277 3.19 -6.45 -10.99
N LEU A 278 3.89 -5.35 -11.28
CA LEU A 278 4.20 -4.97 -12.65
C LEU A 278 5.21 -5.93 -13.30
N ILE A 279 6.23 -6.35 -12.57
CA ILE A 279 7.24 -7.28 -13.10
C ILE A 279 6.66 -8.68 -13.23
N ASP A 280 5.88 -9.13 -12.27
CA ASP A 280 5.25 -10.46 -12.30
C ASP A 280 4.30 -10.60 -13.49
N ALA A 281 3.48 -9.59 -13.76
CA ALA A 281 2.59 -9.55 -14.92
C ALA A 281 3.36 -9.67 -16.27
N ILE A 282 4.60 -9.16 -16.36
CA ILE A 282 5.47 -9.32 -17.53
C ILE A 282 6.06 -10.73 -17.56
N LEU A 283 6.54 -11.23 -16.41
CA LEU A 283 7.17 -12.56 -16.31
C LEU A 283 6.17 -13.70 -16.58
N GLU A 284 4.91 -13.55 -16.15
CA GLU A 284 3.83 -14.50 -16.44
C GLU A 284 3.40 -14.52 -17.91
N GLY A 285 3.89 -13.56 -18.72
CA GLY A 285 3.55 -13.47 -20.14
C GLY A 285 2.12 -12.99 -20.42
N LYS A 286 1.50 -12.29 -19.48
CA LYS A 286 0.17 -11.68 -19.67
C LYS A 286 0.18 -10.61 -20.77
N TYR A 287 1.33 -9.99 -20.98
CA TYR A 287 1.51 -8.91 -21.96
C TYR A 287 2.69 -9.19 -22.87
N ASP A 288 2.59 -8.79 -24.14
CA ASP A 288 3.68 -8.84 -25.10
C ASP A 288 4.75 -7.79 -24.72
N PRO A 289 5.98 -8.21 -24.38
CA PRO A 289 7.02 -7.29 -23.94
C PRO A 289 7.43 -6.23 -24.99
N ASP A 290 7.15 -6.47 -26.26
CA ASP A 290 7.48 -5.55 -27.35
C ASP A 290 6.34 -4.55 -27.64
N HIS A 291 5.15 -4.76 -27.03
CA HIS A 291 3.96 -3.91 -27.19
C HIS A 291 3.31 -3.51 -25.86
N VAL A 292 4.07 -3.49 -24.77
CA VAL A 292 3.62 -3.06 -23.44
C VAL A 292 4.43 -1.88 -22.93
N ALA A 293 3.79 -1.01 -22.17
CA ALA A 293 4.43 0.03 -21.36
C ALA A 293 3.91 -0.05 -19.93
N LEU A 294 4.76 0.22 -18.94
CA LEU A 294 4.33 0.28 -17.55
C LEU A 294 4.05 1.72 -17.13
N ALA A 295 3.08 1.95 -16.26
CA ALA A 295 2.76 3.27 -15.76
C ALA A 295 2.67 3.28 -14.24
N ILE A 296 3.14 4.37 -13.63
CA ILE A 296 3.05 4.61 -12.20
C ILE A 296 2.88 6.10 -11.93
N THR A 297 2.17 6.45 -10.87
CA THR A 297 2.10 7.83 -10.39
C THR A 297 3.42 8.25 -9.74
N GLN A 298 3.81 9.51 -9.93
CA GLN A 298 5.00 10.10 -9.33
C GLN A 298 4.60 11.31 -8.50
N THR A 299 4.77 11.24 -7.20
CA THR A 299 4.31 12.29 -6.26
C THR A 299 5.18 13.54 -6.32
N GLY A 300 6.47 13.41 -6.62
CA GLY A 300 7.42 14.53 -6.66
C GLY A 300 7.78 15.12 -5.29
N GLY A 301 7.37 14.47 -4.20
CA GLY A 301 7.65 14.88 -2.82
C GLY A 301 8.84 14.13 -2.19
N MET A 302 9.05 14.33 -0.90
CA MET A 302 10.12 13.71 -0.10
C MET A 302 9.78 12.29 0.36
N CYS A 303 9.04 11.55 -0.44
CA CYS A 303 8.65 10.16 -0.20
C CYS A 303 9.28 9.26 -1.27
N ARG A 304 9.51 8.00 -0.94
CA ARG A 304 10.06 7.02 -1.89
C ARG A 304 9.15 6.80 -3.11
N ALA A 305 7.85 7.05 -2.99
CA ALA A 305 6.90 7.02 -4.11
C ALA A 305 7.32 7.92 -5.29
N THR A 306 8.10 8.96 -5.05
CA THR A 306 8.71 9.78 -6.11
C THR A 306 9.63 8.97 -7.02
N ASN A 307 10.25 7.87 -6.54
CA ASN A 307 11.23 7.08 -7.28
C ASN A 307 10.74 5.66 -7.64
N TYR A 308 9.47 5.32 -7.48
CA TYR A 308 8.98 3.99 -7.88
C TYR A 308 9.22 3.71 -9.35
N PHE A 309 9.06 4.69 -10.23
CA PHE A 309 9.35 4.55 -11.65
C PHE A 309 10.81 4.17 -11.93
N GLY A 310 11.77 4.70 -11.15
CA GLY A 310 13.18 4.35 -11.24
C GLY A 310 13.45 2.91 -10.77
N LEU A 311 12.76 2.46 -9.72
CA LEU A 311 12.83 1.09 -9.23
C LEU A 311 12.24 0.10 -10.25
N ILE A 312 11.11 0.45 -10.89
CA ILE A 312 10.50 -0.36 -11.96
C ILE A 312 11.46 -0.48 -13.14
N ARG A 313 12.10 0.61 -13.58
CA ARG A 313 13.10 0.56 -14.66
C ARG A 313 14.28 -0.33 -14.32
N LYS A 314 14.81 -0.19 -13.10
CA LYS A 314 15.87 -1.10 -12.63
C LYS A 314 15.41 -2.55 -12.67
N ALA A 315 14.23 -2.84 -12.14
CA ALA A 315 13.68 -4.18 -12.11
C ALA A 315 13.47 -4.77 -13.52
N LEU A 316 12.99 -3.97 -14.48
CA LEU A 316 12.88 -4.38 -15.88
C LEU A 316 14.23 -4.74 -16.50
N VAL A 317 15.28 -3.94 -16.25
CA VAL A 317 16.63 -4.23 -16.72
C VAL A 317 17.13 -5.54 -16.12
N ASP A 318 16.95 -5.73 -14.82
CA ASP A 318 17.39 -6.93 -14.11
C ASP A 318 16.59 -8.18 -14.53
N ALA A 319 15.31 -8.02 -14.86
CA ALA A 319 14.44 -9.08 -15.38
C ALA A 319 14.66 -9.40 -16.87
N GLY A 320 15.46 -8.60 -17.58
CA GLY A 320 15.76 -8.86 -18.99
C GLY A 320 14.90 -8.11 -20.01
N TYR A 321 14.10 -7.13 -19.58
CA TYR A 321 13.16 -6.36 -20.41
C TYR A 321 13.48 -4.86 -20.48
N PRO A 322 14.71 -4.42 -20.81
CA PRO A 322 15.09 -3.01 -20.84
C PRO A 322 14.34 -2.18 -21.90
N GLN A 323 13.72 -2.83 -22.89
CA GLN A 323 12.96 -2.19 -23.96
C GLN A 323 11.57 -1.72 -23.53
N ILE A 324 11.06 -2.12 -22.37
CA ILE A 324 9.72 -1.72 -21.91
C ILE A 324 9.78 -0.29 -21.35
N PRO A 325 9.05 0.67 -21.94
CA PRO A 325 9.00 2.03 -21.43
C PRO A 325 8.22 2.11 -20.13
N VAL A 326 8.67 2.99 -19.22
CA VAL A 326 7.98 3.29 -17.96
C VAL A 326 7.50 4.73 -17.97
N ILE A 327 6.19 4.93 -17.88
CA ILE A 327 5.50 6.21 -17.85
C ILE A 327 5.35 6.66 -16.40
N ALA A 328 6.03 7.75 -16.01
CA ALA A 328 5.82 8.41 -14.74
C ALA A 328 4.71 9.46 -14.89
N ILE A 329 3.53 9.19 -14.32
CA ILE A 329 2.40 10.12 -14.35
C ILE A 329 2.61 11.15 -13.24
N SER A 330 3.07 12.34 -13.61
CA SER A 330 3.39 13.43 -12.69
C SER A 330 2.83 14.75 -13.18
N THR A 331 2.34 15.56 -12.24
CA THR A 331 1.96 16.96 -12.49
C THR A 331 3.17 17.91 -12.49
N GLN A 332 4.34 17.42 -12.08
CA GLN A 332 5.56 18.22 -11.95
C GLN A 332 6.48 18.15 -13.19
N GLY A 333 6.16 17.31 -14.17
CA GLY A 333 6.95 17.19 -15.39
C GLY A 333 8.36 16.65 -15.19
N LEU A 334 8.57 15.79 -14.18
CA LEU A 334 9.88 15.24 -13.87
C LEU A 334 10.40 14.24 -14.91
N GLU A 335 9.49 13.65 -15.72
CA GLU A 335 9.82 12.69 -16.77
C GLU A 335 9.16 13.09 -18.09
N ASP A 336 9.90 12.93 -19.18
CA ASP A 336 9.43 13.21 -20.54
C ASP A 336 9.00 11.92 -21.24
N ASN A 337 7.70 11.77 -21.46
CA ASN A 337 7.09 10.68 -22.22
C ASN A 337 6.22 11.28 -23.35
N PRO A 338 6.79 11.60 -24.51
CA PRO A 338 6.12 12.38 -25.56
C PRO A 338 4.86 11.71 -26.14
N GLY A 339 4.73 10.39 -25.97
CA GLY A 339 3.55 9.61 -26.36
C GLY A 339 2.39 9.70 -25.37
N PHE A 340 2.65 10.01 -24.07
CA PHE A 340 1.64 10.14 -23.04
C PHE A 340 1.46 11.61 -22.63
N LYS A 341 0.27 12.16 -22.84
CA LYS A 341 -0.03 13.56 -22.52
C LYS A 341 -1.22 13.65 -21.57
N ALA A 342 -1.00 14.21 -20.40
CA ALA A 342 -2.05 14.65 -19.50
C ALA A 342 -2.69 15.94 -20.03
N THR A 343 -3.68 15.82 -20.92
CA THR A 343 -4.39 16.98 -21.48
C THR A 343 -5.37 17.56 -20.46
N PRO A 344 -5.72 18.87 -20.55
CA PRO A 344 -6.71 19.46 -19.65
C PRO A 344 -8.05 18.70 -19.60
N PRO A 345 -8.62 18.19 -20.71
CA PRO A 345 -9.82 17.34 -20.65
C PRO A 345 -9.61 16.03 -19.93
N LEU A 346 -8.41 15.42 -20.02
CA LEU A 346 -8.08 14.19 -19.30
C LEU A 346 -7.99 14.45 -17.79
N LEU A 347 -7.30 15.54 -17.41
CA LEU A 347 -7.18 15.96 -16.01
C LEU A 347 -8.55 16.28 -15.39
N HIS A 348 -9.42 17.00 -16.13
CA HIS A 348 -10.78 17.28 -15.71
C HIS A 348 -11.58 16.00 -15.41
N ARG A 349 -11.46 14.97 -16.28
CA ARG A 349 -12.11 13.66 -16.05
C ARG A 349 -11.49 12.93 -14.87
N ALA A 350 -10.15 12.99 -14.71
CA ALA A 350 -9.46 12.35 -13.59
C ALA A 350 -9.90 12.90 -12.23
N ILE A 351 -10.01 14.23 -12.10
CA ILE A 351 -10.51 14.85 -10.86
C ILE A 351 -11.93 14.37 -10.55
N LYS A 352 -12.84 14.39 -11.55
CA LYS A 352 -14.21 13.88 -11.35
C LYS A 352 -14.25 12.40 -10.98
N ALA A 353 -13.43 11.59 -11.63
CA ALA A 353 -13.34 10.16 -11.36
C ALA A 353 -12.91 9.86 -9.92
N LEU A 354 -11.86 10.53 -9.43
CA LEU A 354 -11.40 10.35 -8.06
C LEU A 354 -12.44 10.80 -7.03
N ILE A 355 -13.09 11.93 -7.23
CA ILE A 355 -14.16 12.41 -6.35
C ILE A 355 -15.37 11.46 -6.36
N LEU A 356 -15.74 10.90 -7.53
CA LEU A 356 -16.81 9.90 -7.62
C LEU A 356 -16.39 8.57 -6.96
N GLY A 357 -15.12 8.22 -7.02
CA GLY A 357 -14.58 7.08 -6.29
C GLY A 357 -14.72 7.24 -4.78
N ASP A 358 -14.36 8.42 -4.24
CA ASP A 358 -14.57 8.75 -2.84
C ASP A 358 -16.04 8.68 -2.45
N LEU A 359 -16.94 9.20 -3.30
CA LEU A 359 -18.39 9.14 -3.08
C LEU A 359 -18.90 7.69 -3.04
N LEU A 360 -18.49 6.85 -3.99
CA LEU A 360 -18.87 5.44 -4.04
C LEU A 360 -18.37 4.67 -2.82
N MET A 361 -17.11 4.89 -2.42
CA MET A 361 -16.51 4.29 -1.24
C MET A 361 -17.26 4.67 0.03
N LYS A 362 -17.53 5.97 0.20
CA LYS A 362 -18.29 6.51 1.35
C LYS A 362 -19.68 5.90 1.44
N CYS A 363 -20.42 5.86 0.35
CA CYS A 363 -21.78 5.30 0.33
C CYS A 363 -21.77 3.79 0.61
N LEU A 364 -20.86 3.06 -0.03
CA LEU A 364 -20.72 1.60 0.13
C LEU A 364 -20.43 1.23 1.59
N TYR A 365 -19.37 1.79 2.18
CA TYR A 365 -18.94 1.40 3.53
C TYR A 365 -19.93 1.84 4.60
N ARG A 366 -20.70 2.92 4.33
CA ARG A 366 -21.76 3.36 5.25
C ARG A 366 -22.96 2.42 5.29
N VAL A 367 -23.37 1.81 4.16
CA VAL A 367 -24.61 1.00 4.11
C VAL A 367 -24.36 -0.50 4.23
N ARG A 368 -23.20 -1.00 3.73
CA ARG A 368 -22.88 -2.44 3.66
C ARG A 368 -23.01 -3.16 5.01
N PRO A 369 -22.56 -2.60 6.16
CA PRO A 369 -22.70 -3.28 7.44
C PRO A 369 -24.16 -3.44 7.92
N TYR A 370 -25.10 -2.71 7.31
CA TYR A 370 -26.50 -2.64 7.72
C TYR A 370 -27.49 -3.23 6.73
N GLU A 371 -27.03 -3.69 5.55
CA GLU A 371 -27.89 -4.24 4.51
C GLU A 371 -28.79 -5.38 5.01
N VAL A 372 -30.07 -5.38 4.55
CA VAL A 372 -31.02 -6.46 4.85
C VAL A 372 -30.65 -7.72 4.07
N GLU A 373 -30.47 -7.58 2.76
CA GLU A 373 -30.00 -8.65 1.88
C GLU A 373 -28.48 -8.57 1.74
N LYS A 374 -27.78 -9.58 2.27
CA LYS A 374 -26.30 -9.62 2.23
C LYS A 374 -25.79 -9.58 0.78
N GLY A 375 -24.89 -8.63 0.53
CA GLY A 375 -24.28 -8.40 -0.79
C GLY A 375 -25.04 -7.43 -1.69
N SER A 376 -26.21 -6.92 -1.24
CA SER A 376 -26.97 -5.93 -2.03
C SER A 376 -26.21 -4.62 -2.21
N ALA A 377 -25.46 -4.16 -1.20
CA ALA A 377 -24.62 -2.98 -1.28
C ALA A 377 -23.47 -3.14 -2.30
N ASN A 378 -22.83 -4.31 -2.32
CA ASN A 378 -21.79 -4.61 -3.31
C ASN A 378 -22.35 -4.66 -4.73
N LYS A 379 -23.50 -5.33 -4.95
CA LYS A 379 -24.18 -5.34 -6.26
C LYS A 379 -24.52 -3.92 -6.75
N LEU A 380 -24.98 -3.06 -5.82
CA LEU A 380 -25.27 -1.67 -6.13
C LEU A 380 -24.01 -0.88 -6.47
N TYR A 381 -22.91 -1.12 -5.76
CA TYR A 381 -21.60 -0.56 -6.06
C TYR A 381 -21.12 -0.98 -7.46
N GLU A 382 -21.16 -2.26 -7.80
CA GLU A 382 -20.74 -2.80 -9.10
C GLU A 382 -21.55 -2.17 -10.26
N LEU A 383 -22.85 -1.99 -10.04
CA LEU A 383 -23.71 -1.30 -11.00
C LEU A 383 -23.23 0.15 -11.22
N TRP A 384 -22.99 0.89 -10.13
CA TRP A 384 -22.55 2.28 -10.23
C TRP A 384 -21.11 2.43 -10.72
N ASP A 385 -20.19 1.53 -10.34
CA ASP A 385 -18.85 1.49 -10.92
C ASP A 385 -18.91 1.36 -12.44
N THR A 386 -19.73 0.44 -12.95
CA THR A 386 -19.94 0.26 -14.38
C THR A 386 -20.53 1.52 -15.05
N ILE A 387 -21.56 2.12 -14.46
CA ILE A 387 -22.20 3.33 -14.99
C ILE A 387 -21.22 4.51 -15.01
N VAL A 388 -20.46 4.71 -13.94
CA VAL A 388 -19.46 5.80 -13.84
C VAL A 388 -18.37 5.61 -14.86
N ARG A 389 -17.81 4.40 -15.00
CA ARG A 389 -16.81 4.08 -16.03
C ARG A 389 -17.31 4.38 -17.44
N GLU A 390 -18.51 3.88 -17.80
CA GLU A 390 -19.11 4.14 -19.10
C GLU A 390 -19.34 5.65 -19.34
N THR A 391 -19.81 6.41 -18.33
CA THR A 391 -20.00 7.87 -18.47
C THR A 391 -18.68 8.61 -18.67
N ILE A 392 -17.59 8.14 -18.05
CA ILE A 392 -16.24 8.71 -18.23
C ILE A 392 -15.73 8.40 -19.64
N GLU A 393 -15.82 7.14 -20.07
CA GLU A 393 -15.33 6.69 -21.39
C GLU A 393 -16.11 7.31 -22.55
N HIS A 394 -17.43 7.46 -22.39
CA HIS A 394 -18.34 7.91 -23.45
C HIS A 394 -18.92 9.31 -23.20
N HIS A 395 -18.16 10.18 -22.54
CA HIS A 395 -18.47 11.61 -22.38
C HIS A 395 -19.88 11.91 -21.82
N GLY A 396 -20.27 11.16 -20.81
CA GLY A 396 -21.55 11.34 -20.09
C GLY A 396 -22.62 10.31 -20.45
N TYR A 397 -22.39 9.43 -21.41
CA TYR A 397 -23.35 8.38 -21.80
C TYR A 397 -23.01 7.04 -21.18
N SER A 398 -24.03 6.33 -20.66
CA SER A 398 -23.93 4.96 -20.16
C SER A 398 -25.04 4.09 -20.74
N LYS A 399 -24.64 2.97 -21.39
CA LYS A 399 -25.57 1.95 -21.89
C LYS A 399 -26.28 1.25 -20.72
N THR A 400 -25.56 1.03 -19.64
CA THR A 400 -26.07 0.38 -18.42
C THR A 400 -27.12 1.24 -17.75
N ALA A 401 -26.87 2.55 -17.62
CA ALA A 401 -27.87 3.50 -17.10
C ALA A 401 -29.13 3.55 -17.97
N ALA A 402 -28.99 3.54 -19.28
CA ALA A 402 -30.13 3.56 -20.20
C ALA A 402 -31.05 2.32 -20.06
N LYS A 403 -30.48 1.18 -19.69
CA LYS A 403 -31.21 -0.10 -19.49
C LYS A 403 -31.68 -0.33 -18.06
N THR A 404 -31.19 0.46 -17.09
CA THR A 404 -31.52 0.28 -15.68
C THR A 404 -32.90 0.88 -15.37
N PRO A 405 -33.90 0.09 -14.95
CA PRO A 405 -35.29 0.52 -14.79
C PRO A 405 -35.46 1.72 -13.83
N SER A 406 -34.67 1.77 -12.77
CA SER A 406 -34.71 2.84 -11.75
C SER A 406 -34.08 4.15 -12.22
N ILE A 407 -33.14 4.11 -13.19
CA ILE A 407 -32.38 5.27 -13.65
C ILE A 407 -32.94 5.82 -14.96
N LYS A 408 -33.21 4.97 -15.94
CA LYS A 408 -33.83 5.25 -17.27
C LYS A 408 -33.21 6.41 -18.09
N LYS A 409 -32.00 6.85 -17.72
CA LYS A 409 -31.30 7.95 -18.39
C LYS A 409 -29.96 7.43 -18.91
N GLY A 410 -29.78 7.48 -20.23
CA GLY A 410 -28.50 7.12 -20.85
C GLY A 410 -27.44 8.20 -20.69
N TYR A 411 -27.82 9.47 -20.62
CA TYR A 411 -26.91 10.59 -20.43
C TYR A 411 -27.02 11.15 -19.00
N LEU A 412 -25.89 11.12 -18.29
CA LEU A 412 -25.79 11.50 -16.88
C LEU A 412 -24.70 12.59 -16.69
N PRO A 413 -25.09 13.88 -16.67
CA PRO A 413 -24.19 14.94 -16.24
C PRO A 413 -23.67 14.71 -14.82
N TYR A 414 -22.48 15.21 -14.49
CA TYR A 414 -21.77 14.96 -13.24
C TYR A 414 -22.61 15.21 -11.97
N ASN A 415 -23.35 16.31 -11.94
CA ASN A 415 -24.24 16.63 -10.81
C ASN A 415 -25.44 15.67 -10.69
N VAL A 416 -25.97 15.20 -11.83
CA VAL A 416 -27.04 14.19 -11.84
C VAL A 416 -26.50 12.84 -11.41
N LEU A 417 -25.32 12.47 -11.92
CA LEU A 417 -24.64 11.23 -11.56
C LEU A 417 -24.39 11.14 -10.05
N ALA A 418 -23.83 12.18 -9.43
CA ALA A 418 -23.61 12.24 -7.99
C ALA A 418 -24.91 12.09 -7.20
N LYS A 419 -25.98 12.78 -7.62
CA LYS A 419 -27.29 12.73 -6.96
C LYS A 419 -27.94 11.35 -7.07
N GLU A 420 -27.89 10.71 -8.24
CA GLU A 420 -28.48 9.38 -8.43
C GLU A 420 -27.71 8.29 -7.67
N ILE A 421 -26.37 8.41 -7.55
CA ILE A 421 -25.55 7.53 -6.68
C ILE A 421 -26.06 7.63 -5.24
N VAL A 422 -26.05 8.83 -4.65
CA VAL A 422 -26.47 9.03 -3.25
C VAL A 422 -27.91 8.53 -3.04
N LYS A 423 -28.84 8.91 -3.93
CA LYS A 423 -30.23 8.47 -3.85
C LYS A 423 -30.40 6.95 -3.88
N SER A 424 -29.59 6.25 -4.70
CA SER A 424 -29.69 4.79 -4.82
C SER A 424 -29.20 4.09 -3.57
N PHE A 425 -28.06 4.55 -3.00
CA PHE A 425 -27.56 4.01 -1.73
C PHE A 425 -28.43 4.41 -0.53
N ASP A 426 -29.06 5.59 -0.57
CA ASP A 426 -29.97 6.03 0.47
C ASP A 426 -31.25 5.18 0.51
N ALA A 427 -31.74 4.78 -0.67
CA ALA A 427 -32.91 3.92 -0.82
C ALA A 427 -32.65 2.42 -0.58
N LEU A 428 -31.39 2.02 -0.35
CA LEU A 428 -31.08 0.61 -0.07
C LEU A 428 -31.75 0.18 1.25
N PRO A 429 -32.49 -0.96 1.28
CA PRO A 429 -33.08 -1.46 2.51
C PRO A 429 -32.01 -1.81 3.55
N LEU A 430 -32.07 -1.13 4.69
CA LEU A 430 -31.17 -1.34 5.81
C LEU A 430 -31.92 -1.92 7.00
N ARG A 431 -31.23 -2.69 7.83
CA ARG A 431 -31.74 -3.20 9.09
C ARG A 431 -31.97 -2.04 10.07
N ASP A 432 -33.09 -2.04 10.73
CA ASP A 432 -33.40 -1.06 11.79
C ASP A 432 -32.70 -1.47 13.10
N ILE A 433 -31.42 -1.14 13.19
CA ILE A 433 -30.58 -1.40 14.35
C ILE A 433 -29.77 -0.13 14.69
N PRO A 434 -29.38 0.05 15.95
CA PRO A 434 -28.50 1.14 16.35
C PRO A 434 -27.21 1.16 15.52
N ARG A 435 -26.63 2.35 15.39
CA ARG A 435 -25.37 2.50 14.67
C ARG A 435 -24.28 1.68 15.33
N LYS A 436 -23.57 0.89 14.54
CA LYS A 436 -22.47 0.04 14.99
C LYS A 436 -21.27 0.87 15.43
N VAL A 437 -20.38 0.27 16.19
CA VAL A 437 -19.08 0.86 16.51
C VAL A 437 -18.37 1.23 15.21
N ARG A 438 -17.98 2.50 15.09
CA ARG A 438 -17.23 3.00 13.94
C ARG A 438 -15.73 2.84 14.16
N VAL A 439 -15.03 2.38 13.13
CA VAL A 439 -13.58 2.21 13.12
C VAL A 439 -13.01 2.91 11.89
N GLY A 440 -12.25 3.97 12.14
CA GLY A 440 -11.54 4.71 11.09
C GLY A 440 -10.31 3.96 10.59
N VAL A 441 -10.02 4.06 9.30
CA VAL A 441 -8.78 3.54 8.69
C VAL A 441 -8.06 4.68 8.01
N VAL A 442 -6.90 5.05 8.56
CA VAL A 442 -5.99 6.07 8.02
C VAL A 442 -4.62 5.45 7.77
N GLY A 443 -3.69 6.16 7.17
CA GLY A 443 -2.34 5.66 6.98
C GLY A 443 -1.75 5.96 5.61
N GLU A 444 -0.77 5.16 5.20
CA GLU A 444 -0.13 5.27 3.89
C GLU A 444 -1.12 4.92 2.77
N ILE A 445 -1.13 5.67 1.70
CA ILE A 445 -2.15 5.64 0.65
C ILE A 445 -2.37 4.23 0.08
N LEU A 446 -1.33 3.53 -0.37
CA LEU A 446 -1.49 2.19 -0.93
C LEU A 446 -1.99 1.22 0.15
N VAL A 447 -1.37 1.23 1.32
CA VAL A 447 -1.74 0.34 2.43
C VAL A 447 -3.14 0.66 2.96
N LYS A 448 -3.58 1.92 2.92
CA LYS A 448 -4.92 2.35 3.34
C LYS A 448 -6.01 1.81 2.41
N TYR A 449 -5.80 1.85 1.09
CA TYR A 449 -6.85 1.58 0.11
C TYR A 449 -6.76 0.23 -0.61
N GLN A 450 -5.59 -0.43 -0.62
CA GLN A 450 -5.41 -1.72 -1.30
C GLN A 450 -5.63 -2.89 -0.32
N PRO A 451 -6.72 -3.67 -0.47
CA PRO A 451 -7.05 -4.76 0.45
C PRO A 451 -5.95 -5.80 0.57
N ASP A 452 -5.29 -6.16 -0.54
CA ASP A 452 -4.20 -7.15 -0.53
C ASP A 452 -2.95 -6.64 0.20
N ALA A 453 -2.80 -5.30 0.35
CA ALA A 453 -1.71 -4.68 1.10
C ALA A 453 -1.97 -4.57 2.61
N ASN A 454 -3.24 -4.62 3.03
CA ASN A 454 -3.65 -4.42 4.42
C ASN A 454 -4.42 -5.59 5.02
N ASN A 455 -4.29 -6.78 4.41
CA ASN A 455 -4.98 -8.01 4.83
C ASN A 455 -6.49 -7.80 4.98
N HIS A 456 -7.11 -7.09 4.02
CA HIS A 456 -8.55 -6.82 3.97
C HIS A 456 -9.08 -6.15 5.25
N VAL A 457 -8.39 -5.13 5.76
CA VAL A 457 -8.71 -4.48 7.04
C VAL A 457 -10.17 -4.03 7.16
N VAL A 458 -10.78 -3.55 6.07
CA VAL A 458 -12.20 -3.14 6.06
C VAL A 458 -13.10 -4.36 6.28
N ASP A 459 -12.84 -5.48 5.60
CA ASP A 459 -13.61 -6.71 5.77
C ASP A 459 -13.40 -7.30 7.18
N VAL A 460 -12.20 -7.17 7.74
CA VAL A 460 -11.91 -7.55 9.13
C VAL A 460 -12.75 -6.72 10.10
N ILE A 461 -12.83 -5.39 9.92
CA ILE A 461 -13.66 -4.51 10.75
C ILE A 461 -15.14 -4.90 10.66
N GLU A 462 -15.65 -5.09 9.46
CA GLU A 462 -17.05 -5.47 9.24
C GLU A 462 -17.38 -6.88 9.77
N SER A 463 -16.43 -7.84 9.64
CA SER A 463 -16.57 -9.19 10.22
C SER A 463 -16.66 -9.18 11.75
N GLN A 464 -16.16 -8.12 12.38
CA GLN A 464 -16.28 -7.88 13.81
C GLN A 464 -17.52 -7.06 14.16
N ASP A 465 -18.52 -7.01 13.29
CA ASP A 465 -19.78 -6.27 13.50
C ASP A 465 -19.56 -4.78 13.81
N CYS A 466 -18.68 -4.13 13.04
CA CYS A 466 -18.35 -2.71 13.10
C CYS A 466 -18.59 -2.05 11.74
N GLU A 467 -18.62 -0.69 11.72
CA GLU A 467 -18.68 0.11 10.51
C GLU A 467 -17.28 0.68 10.22
N ALA A 468 -16.73 0.41 9.02
CA ALA A 468 -15.47 0.99 8.59
C ALA A 468 -15.68 2.40 8.03
N VAL A 469 -14.81 3.34 8.43
CA VAL A 469 -14.80 4.71 7.92
C VAL A 469 -13.42 5.01 7.34
N VAL A 470 -13.36 5.28 6.02
CA VAL A 470 -12.09 5.53 5.31
C VAL A 470 -12.15 6.91 4.68
N PRO A 471 -11.29 7.87 5.09
CA PRO A 471 -11.19 9.18 4.43
C PRO A 471 -10.86 9.08 2.96
N GLY A 472 -11.32 10.04 2.16
CA GLY A 472 -11.19 10.04 0.71
C GLY A 472 -9.75 10.26 0.23
N ILE A 473 -9.45 9.80 -1.01
CA ILE A 473 -8.12 9.97 -1.63
C ILE A 473 -7.91 11.41 -2.12
N MET A 474 -8.99 12.13 -2.42
CA MET A 474 -8.90 13.51 -2.92
C MET A 474 -8.33 14.48 -1.90
N GLU A 475 -8.49 14.25 -0.60
CA GLU A 475 -7.89 15.07 0.44
C GLU A 475 -6.37 15.11 0.29
N PHE A 476 -5.74 13.94 0.12
CA PHE A 476 -4.30 13.85 -0.13
C PHE A 476 -3.87 14.55 -1.43
N MET A 477 -4.61 14.33 -2.52
CA MET A 477 -4.29 14.91 -3.82
C MET A 477 -4.40 16.45 -3.85
N THR A 478 -5.11 17.03 -2.89
CA THR A 478 -5.43 18.46 -2.85
C THR A 478 -4.73 19.26 -1.75
N THR A 479 -3.82 18.67 -0.99
CA THR A 479 -3.08 19.33 0.10
C THR A 479 -2.24 20.53 -0.36
N ARG A 480 -1.57 20.41 -1.52
CA ARG A 480 -0.57 21.39 -1.97
C ARG A 480 -1.05 22.85 -2.05
N PRO A 481 -2.24 23.18 -2.58
CA PRO A 481 -2.74 24.55 -2.60
C PRO A 481 -2.94 25.19 -1.24
N TYR A 482 -3.06 24.40 -0.18
CA TYR A 482 -3.35 24.90 1.17
C TYR A 482 -2.11 25.08 2.05
N ILE A 483 -0.97 24.50 1.68
CA ILE A 483 0.29 24.64 2.42
C ILE A 483 1.20 25.75 1.87
N THR A 484 0.85 26.34 0.73
CA THR A 484 1.71 27.31 0.03
C THR A 484 1.96 28.57 0.85
N ASP A 485 0.94 29.09 1.53
CA ASP A 485 1.05 30.28 2.37
C ASP A 485 1.99 30.04 3.56
N TRP A 486 1.94 28.82 4.13
CA TRP A 486 2.86 28.40 5.18
C TRP A 486 4.31 28.28 4.67
N ASN A 487 4.49 27.68 3.48
CA ASN A 487 5.81 27.52 2.86
C ASN A 487 6.46 28.87 2.54
N GLU A 488 5.68 29.81 2.04
CA GLU A 488 6.19 31.18 1.80
C GLU A 488 6.63 31.85 3.09
N LYS A 489 5.76 31.83 4.13
CA LYS A 489 6.01 32.49 5.40
C LYS A 489 7.21 31.91 6.16
N ASN A 490 7.37 30.57 6.15
CA ASN A 490 8.30 29.88 7.03
C ASN A 490 9.56 29.38 6.31
N LEU A 491 9.49 29.13 4.99
CA LEU A 491 10.60 28.58 4.22
C LEU A 491 11.11 29.53 3.12
N GLY A 492 10.46 30.68 2.92
CA GLY A 492 10.75 31.57 1.79
C GLY A 492 10.45 30.92 0.43
N MET A 493 9.74 29.79 0.40
CA MET A 493 9.39 29.04 -0.80
C MET A 493 8.02 29.51 -1.29
N GLY A 494 7.99 30.67 -1.91
CA GLY A 494 6.76 31.21 -2.51
C GLY A 494 6.32 30.42 -3.75
N GLY A 495 5.02 30.44 -3.99
CA GLY A 495 4.39 29.94 -5.21
C GLY A 495 3.49 31.00 -5.82
N ASN A 496 2.91 30.71 -6.98
CA ASN A 496 1.94 31.61 -7.60
C ASN A 496 0.62 31.58 -6.80
N LYS A 497 0.44 32.53 -5.88
CA LYS A 497 -0.75 32.65 -5.00
C LYS A 497 -2.06 32.70 -5.79
N THR A 498 -2.06 33.41 -6.91
CA THR A 498 -3.25 33.51 -7.78
C THR A 498 -3.62 32.16 -8.37
N LEU A 499 -2.63 31.40 -8.84
CA LEU A 499 -2.84 30.04 -9.35
C LEU A 499 -3.40 29.11 -8.26
N TYR A 500 -2.84 29.13 -7.07
CA TYR A 500 -3.32 28.27 -5.98
C TYR A 500 -4.70 28.69 -5.47
N ALA A 501 -4.99 29.99 -5.44
CA ALA A 501 -6.35 30.49 -5.15
C ALA A 501 -7.37 30.02 -6.22
N LEU A 502 -6.99 30.04 -7.49
CA LEU A 502 -7.81 29.53 -8.58
C LEU A 502 -8.00 28.01 -8.47
N MET A 503 -6.94 27.26 -8.11
CA MET A 503 -7.03 25.82 -7.87
C MET A 503 -8.00 25.49 -6.73
N ARG A 504 -7.92 26.19 -5.59
CA ARG A 504 -8.88 26.03 -4.46
C ARG A 504 -10.32 26.24 -4.92
N LYS A 505 -10.60 27.37 -5.62
CA LYS A 505 -11.93 27.63 -6.18
C LYS A 505 -12.38 26.55 -7.18
N GLY A 506 -11.47 26.06 -8.00
CA GLY A 506 -11.76 24.96 -8.92
C GLY A 506 -12.15 23.68 -8.19
N LEU A 507 -11.44 23.32 -7.11
CA LEU A 507 -11.76 22.16 -6.27
C LEU A 507 -13.12 22.32 -5.60
N ASP A 508 -13.44 23.52 -5.10
CA ASP A 508 -14.77 23.80 -4.51
C ASP A 508 -15.89 23.60 -5.54
N LEU A 509 -15.68 24.01 -6.81
CA LEU A 509 -16.64 23.79 -7.89
C LEU A 509 -16.84 22.30 -8.21
N TYR A 510 -15.79 21.49 -8.17
CA TYR A 510 -15.91 20.03 -8.34
C TYR A 510 -16.63 19.37 -7.17
N ASN A 511 -16.43 19.84 -5.94
CA ASN A 511 -17.04 19.28 -4.74
C ASN A 511 -18.48 19.76 -4.50
N ALA A 512 -18.89 20.90 -5.05
CA ALA A 512 -20.23 21.44 -4.84
C ALA A 512 -21.38 20.49 -5.23
N PRO A 513 -21.35 19.78 -6.40
CA PRO A 513 -22.38 18.79 -6.73
C PRO A 513 -22.41 17.60 -5.77
N ILE A 514 -21.25 17.19 -5.24
CA ILE A 514 -21.16 16.09 -4.27
C ILE A 514 -21.78 16.51 -2.94
N LYS A 515 -21.42 17.70 -2.42
CA LYS A 515 -22.00 18.26 -1.20
C LYS A 515 -23.53 18.38 -1.30
N ALA A 516 -24.02 18.89 -2.44
CA ALA A 516 -25.44 18.98 -2.72
C ALA A 516 -26.13 17.60 -2.78
N ALA A 517 -25.46 16.59 -3.35
CA ALA A 517 -25.98 15.23 -3.38
C ALA A 517 -26.02 14.60 -1.97
N LEU A 518 -24.94 14.70 -1.19
CA LEU A 518 -24.87 14.16 0.16
C LEU A 518 -25.91 14.81 1.09
N ALA A 519 -26.19 16.11 0.94
CA ALA A 519 -27.22 16.80 1.72
C ALA A 519 -28.63 16.22 1.52
N THR A 520 -28.90 15.53 0.40
CA THR A 520 -30.21 14.89 0.15
C THR A 520 -30.44 13.62 0.96
N SER A 521 -29.41 13.08 1.61
CA SER A 521 -29.49 11.87 2.44
C SER A 521 -29.88 12.13 3.91
N HIS A 522 -30.25 13.36 4.25
CA HIS A 522 -30.66 13.75 5.61
C HIS A 522 -29.67 13.34 6.72
N GLY A 523 -28.36 13.42 6.44
CA GLY A 523 -27.29 13.09 7.40
C GLY A 523 -26.75 11.65 7.32
N LYS A 524 -27.39 10.74 6.58
CA LYS A 524 -26.92 9.34 6.45
C LYS A 524 -25.49 9.28 5.91
N PHE A 525 -25.15 10.14 4.94
CA PHE A 525 -23.81 10.26 4.37
C PHE A 525 -23.22 11.62 4.75
N LYS A 526 -22.30 11.62 5.72
CA LYS A 526 -21.64 12.87 6.15
C LYS A 526 -20.73 13.44 5.07
N GLN A 527 -20.70 14.76 5.00
CA GLN A 527 -19.73 15.48 4.17
C GLN A 527 -18.36 15.44 4.86
N ASP A 528 -17.29 15.39 4.04
CA ASP A 528 -15.93 15.58 4.52
C ASP A 528 -15.72 17.04 4.92
N GLU A 529 -14.85 17.27 5.88
CA GLU A 529 -14.53 18.62 6.31
C GLU A 529 -13.76 19.39 5.22
N PRO A 530 -13.96 20.70 5.16
CA PRO A 530 -13.19 21.52 4.24
C PRO A 530 -11.69 21.48 4.59
N MET A 531 -10.81 21.40 3.60
CA MET A 531 -9.36 21.36 3.78
C MET A 531 -8.81 22.47 4.72
N PRO A 532 -9.31 23.72 4.74
CA PRO A 532 -8.87 24.73 5.70
C PRO A 532 -9.10 24.33 7.17
N GLU A 533 -10.16 23.59 7.47
CA GLU A 533 -10.43 23.10 8.83
C GLU A 533 -9.47 21.95 9.18
N LEU A 534 -9.19 21.04 8.25
CA LEU A 534 -8.16 19.99 8.41
C LEU A 534 -6.78 20.60 8.71
N VAL A 535 -6.42 21.68 8.02
CA VAL A 535 -5.16 22.43 8.28
C VAL A 535 -5.13 22.97 9.71
N LYS A 536 -6.23 23.55 10.21
CA LYS A 536 -6.32 24.06 11.59
C LYS A 536 -6.17 22.95 12.62
N LYS A 537 -6.93 21.85 12.45
CA LYS A 537 -6.87 20.66 13.33
C LYS A 537 -5.45 20.09 13.40
N ALA A 538 -4.82 19.87 12.25
CA ALA A 538 -3.42 19.42 12.23
C ALA A 538 -2.48 20.33 13.00
N ALA A 539 -2.65 21.66 12.85
CA ALA A 539 -1.79 22.66 13.50
C ALA A 539 -1.85 22.63 15.04
N GLU A 540 -2.91 22.10 15.64
CA GLU A 540 -3.04 21.90 17.08
C GLU A 540 -2.10 20.80 17.60
N VAL A 541 -1.82 19.81 16.77
CA VAL A 541 -1.03 18.62 17.14
C VAL A 541 0.37 18.64 16.55
N THR A 542 0.49 18.96 15.26
CA THR A 542 1.77 18.95 14.54
C THR A 542 1.91 20.17 13.65
N SER A 543 3.14 20.46 13.20
CA SER A 543 3.35 21.52 12.21
C SER A 543 2.88 21.05 10.82
N ILE A 544 2.12 21.91 10.13
CA ILE A 544 1.79 21.69 8.71
C ILE A 544 3.02 21.78 7.79
N GLY A 545 4.20 22.14 8.32
CA GLY A 545 5.48 22.03 7.66
C GLY A 545 5.99 20.59 7.52
N VAL A 546 5.42 19.63 8.21
CA VAL A 546 5.72 18.20 8.02
C VAL A 546 4.93 17.70 6.80
N GLN A 547 5.53 17.78 5.62
CA GLN A 547 4.88 17.62 4.31
C GLN A 547 5.38 16.38 3.52
N ALA A 548 6.21 15.53 4.13
CA ALA A 548 6.67 14.31 3.49
C ALA A 548 5.56 13.24 3.47
N GLY A 549 5.31 12.64 2.31
CA GLY A 549 4.21 11.68 2.13
C GLY A 549 2.87 12.30 2.47
N GLU A 550 2.05 11.63 3.27
CA GLU A 550 0.79 12.12 3.81
C GLU A 550 1.01 13.32 4.76
N GLY A 551 2.13 13.30 5.46
CA GLY A 551 2.56 14.39 6.34
C GLY A 551 1.50 14.76 7.38
N TRP A 552 1.30 16.07 7.57
CA TRP A 552 0.33 16.63 8.53
C TRP A 552 -1.12 16.16 8.29
N LEU A 553 -1.48 15.81 7.04
CA LEU A 553 -2.83 15.36 6.70
C LEU A 553 -3.21 14.09 7.47
N LEU A 554 -2.29 13.14 7.65
CA LEU A 554 -2.54 11.94 8.42
C LEU A 554 -2.97 12.25 9.86
N THR A 555 -2.35 13.26 10.49
CA THR A 555 -2.77 13.74 11.81
C THR A 555 -4.16 14.38 11.76
N ALA A 556 -4.45 15.18 10.72
CA ALA A 556 -5.75 15.82 10.52
C ALA A 556 -6.88 14.81 10.34
N GLU A 557 -6.68 13.78 9.50
CA GLU A 557 -7.65 12.68 9.29
C GLU A 557 -8.00 11.97 10.61
N ILE A 558 -7.01 11.72 11.48
CA ILE A 558 -7.27 11.11 12.80
C ILE A 558 -8.17 12.02 13.64
N LEU A 559 -7.87 13.33 13.70
CA LEU A 559 -8.64 14.29 14.47
C LEU A 559 -10.06 14.47 13.92
N GLU A 560 -10.20 14.58 12.60
CA GLU A 560 -11.49 14.65 11.93
C GLU A 560 -12.38 13.45 12.28
N LEU A 561 -11.84 12.23 12.20
CA LEU A 561 -12.58 11.02 12.56
C LEU A 561 -13.04 11.03 14.02
N ILE A 562 -12.18 11.43 14.96
CA ILE A 562 -12.52 11.50 16.38
C ILE A 562 -13.65 12.49 16.60
N GLU A 563 -13.55 13.70 16.05
CA GLU A 563 -14.56 14.75 16.21
C GLU A 563 -15.87 14.43 15.50
N GLN A 564 -15.83 13.67 14.42
CA GLN A 564 -17.01 13.11 13.76
C GLN A 564 -17.62 11.92 14.54
N GLY A 565 -17.12 11.61 15.74
CA GLY A 565 -17.60 10.53 16.62
C GLY A 565 -17.11 9.14 16.19
N CYS A 566 -15.97 9.04 15.52
CA CYS A 566 -15.27 7.81 15.21
C CYS A 566 -13.91 7.78 15.93
N PRO A 567 -13.88 7.63 17.28
CA PRO A 567 -12.66 7.73 18.07
C PRO A 567 -11.74 6.49 17.95
N ASN A 568 -12.22 5.42 17.32
CA ASN A 568 -11.48 4.19 17.15
C ASN A 568 -10.78 4.23 15.79
N VAL A 569 -9.46 4.35 15.76
CA VAL A 569 -8.72 4.58 14.52
C VAL A 569 -7.56 3.58 14.35
N ILE A 570 -7.53 2.91 13.21
CA ILE A 570 -6.43 2.09 12.74
C ILE A 570 -5.56 2.94 11.82
N CYS A 571 -4.30 3.15 12.20
CA CYS A 571 -3.29 3.74 11.33
C CYS A 571 -2.56 2.58 10.61
N ALA A 572 -2.95 2.31 9.37
CA ALA A 572 -2.37 1.28 8.51
C ALA A 572 -1.12 1.83 7.82
N GLN A 573 0.04 1.32 8.17
CA GLN A 573 1.30 1.90 7.73
C GLN A 573 2.32 0.85 7.30
N PRO A 574 3.18 1.14 6.30
CA PRO A 574 4.34 0.29 6.04
C PRO A 574 5.31 0.34 7.22
N PHE A 575 5.94 -0.78 7.55
CA PHE A 575 7.03 -0.78 8.52
C PHE A 575 8.11 0.23 8.13
N ALA A 576 8.61 1.00 9.10
CA ALA A 576 9.62 2.05 8.93
C ALA A 576 9.26 3.18 7.92
N CYS A 577 7.98 3.37 7.59
CA CYS A 577 7.53 4.52 6.82
C CYS A 577 7.70 5.81 7.63
N LEU A 578 8.69 6.64 7.28
CA LEU A 578 9.02 7.85 8.02
C LEU A 578 7.82 8.80 8.19
N PRO A 579 7.09 9.21 7.14
CA PRO A 579 5.93 10.08 7.30
C PRO A 579 4.89 9.53 8.27
N ASN A 580 4.51 8.27 8.12
CA ASN A 580 3.49 7.63 8.94
C ASN A 580 3.95 7.45 10.40
N HIS A 581 5.22 7.17 10.65
CA HIS A 581 5.75 7.09 12.01
C HIS A 581 5.80 8.45 12.69
N VAL A 582 6.13 9.53 11.96
CA VAL A 582 6.22 10.89 12.51
C VAL A 582 4.83 11.48 12.76
N THR A 583 3.97 11.54 11.73
CA THR A 583 2.67 12.25 11.77
C THR A 583 1.48 11.36 12.11
N GLY A 584 1.64 10.04 12.08
CA GLY A 584 0.69 9.07 12.62
C GLY A 584 1.10 8.68 14.04
N ARG A 585 1.83 7.57 14.18
CA ARG A 585 2.19 6.95 15.46
C ARG A 585 2.85 7.92 16.45
N GLY A 586 3.73 8.80 15.98
CA GLY A 586 4.43 9.79 16.81
C GLY A 586 3.50 10.81 17.48
N MET A 587 2.32 11.06 16.87
CA MET A 587 1.36 12.04 17.37
C MET A 587 0.32 11.44 18.32
N PHE A 588 0.19 10.11 18.44
CA PHE A 588 -0.83 9.45 19.27
C PHE A 588 -0.81 9.91 20.73
N GLY A 589 0.37 10.12 21.31
CA GLY A 589 0.49 10.59 22.69
C GLY A 589 -0.11 11.97 22.90
N LYS A 590 0.07 12.89 21.93
CA LYS A 590 -0.50 14.23 21.98
C LYS A 590 -2.02 14.20 21.69
N ILE A 591 -2.44 13.42 20.69
CA ILE A 591 -3.86 13.26 20.34
C ILE A 591 -4.65 12.73 21.55
N ARG A 592 -4.18 11.68 22.23
CA ARG A 592 -4.85 11.12 23.41
C ARG A 592 -4.91 12.09 24.62
N ARG A 593 -4.00 13.05 24.71
CA ARG A 593 -4.09 14.09 25.74
C ARG A 593 -5.17 15.12 25.44
N LEU A 594 -5.41 15.42 24.16
CA LEU A 594 -6.45 16.34 23.71
C LEU A 594 -7.82 15.65 23.63
N HIS A 595 -7.81 14.37 23.24
CA HIS A 595 -8.98 13.52 23.03
C HIS A 595 -8.81 12.22 23.84
N PRO A 596 -9.15 12.21 25.14
CA PRO A 596 -9.01 11.02 26.01
C PRO A 596 -9.77 9.79 25.53
N GLU A 597 -10.85 9.99 24.77
CA GLU A 597 -11.68 8.97 24.14
C GLU A 597 -10.97 8.26 22.96
N ALA A 598 -9.88 8.80 22.47
CA ALA A 598 -9.18 8.31 21.28
C ALA A 598 -8.55 6.92 21.50
N ASN A 599 -9.10 5.91 20.84
CA ASN A 599 -8.63 4.53 20.82
C ASN A 599 -7.90 4.26 19.49
N ILE A 600 -6.62 4.64 19.43
CA ILE A 600 -5.84 4.62 18.20
C ILE A 600 -4.81 3.49 18.26
N VAL A 601 -4.67 2.72 17.17
CA VAL A 601 -3.64 1.68 17.02
C VAL A 601 -2.91 1.85 15.69
N SER A 602 -1.58 1.69 15.69
CA SER A 602 -0.81 1.55 14.45
C SER A 602 -0.64 0.08 14.11
N ILE A 603 -0.85 -0.28 12.86
CA ILE A 603 -0.59 -1.61 12.32
C ILE A 603 0.48 -1.47 11.25
N ASP A 604 1.64 -2.08 11.50
CA ASP A 604 2.75 -2.09 10.56
C ASP A 604 2.58 -3.25 9.57
N TYR A 605 2.63 -2.95 8.27
CA TYR A 605 2.58 -3.91 7.17
C TYR A 605 3.95 -4.04 6.52
N ASP A 606 4.38 -5.27 6.33
CA ASP A 606 5.70 -5.62 5.81
C ASP A 606 5.64 -7.04 5.21
N PRO A 607 6.45 -7.39 4.20
CA PRO A 607 6.47 -8.73 3.62
C PRO A 607 6.71 -9.86 4.62
N GLY A 608 7.48 -9.57 5.70
CA GLY A 608 7.79 -10.52 6.76
C GLY A 608 6.88 -10.43 7.99
N ALA A 609 5.93 -9.50 8.02
CA ALA A 609 5.07 -9.30 9.18
C ALA A 609 4.08 -10.45 9.38
N SER A 610 3.83 -10.81 10.65
CA SER A 610 2.83 -11.82 10.99
C SER A 610 1.42 -11.24 10.87
N GLU A 611 0.64 -11.74 9.91
CA GLU A 611 -0.77 -11.41 9.75
C GLU A 611 -1.58 -11.68 11.02
N ALA A 612 -1.32 -12.79 11.71
CA ALA A 612 -1.99 -13.12 12.97
C ALA A 612 -1.77 -12.05 14.04
N ASN A 613 -0.55 -11.51 14.15
CA ASN A 613 -0.26 -10.43 15.10
C ASN A 613 -0.99 -9.12 14.74
N GLN A 614 -1.06 -8.79 13.45
CA GLN A 614 -1.80 -7.63 12.95
C GLN A 614 -3.30 -7.76 13.27
N LEU A 615 -3.90 -8.91 12.93
CA LEU A 615 -5.30 -9.21 13.22
C LEU A 615 -5.61 -9.20 14.72
N ASN A 616 -4.76 -9.76 15.56
CA ASN A 616 -4.93 -9.75 17.01
C ASN A 616 -4.93 -8.33 17.57
N ARG A 617 -4.05 -7.45 17.10
CA ARG A 617 -4.02 -6.04 17.51
C ARG A 617 -5.29 -5.29 17.09
N ILE A 618 -5.79 -5.52 15.87
CA ILE A 618 -7.05 -4.96 15.38
C ILE A 618 -8.22 -5.45 16.25
N LYS A 619 -8.34 -6.76 16.47
CA LYS A 619 -9.41 -7.35 17.30
C LYS A 619 -9.38 -6.84 18.73
N LEU A 620 -8.18 -6.69 19.32
CA LEU A 620 -8.03 -6.15 20.67
C LEU A 620 -8.51 -4.69 20.76
N MET A 621 -8.17 -3.87 19.77
CA MET A 621 -8.65 -2.48 19.67
C MET A 621 -10.17 -2.44 19.52
N ILE A 622 -10.75 -3.28 18.65
CA ILE A 622 -12.21 -3.38 18.45
C ILE A 622 -12.91 -3.85 19.73
N ALA A 623 -12.34 -4.80 20.47
CA ALA A 623 -12.90 -5.26 21.73
C ALA A 623 -12.97 -4.13 22.77
N ALA A 624 -11.92 -3.30 22.86
CA ALA A 624 -11.91 -2.11 23.71
C ALA A 624 -12.97 -1.09 23.24
N ALA A 625 -13.08 -0.87 21.93
CA ALA A 625 -14.07 0.02 21.31
C ALA A 625 -15.51 -0.40 21.64
N LYS A 626 -15.82 -1.69 21.49
CA LYS A 626 -17.15 -2.24 21.84
C LYS A 626 -17.46 -2.12 23.32
N LYS A 627 -16.48 -2.37 24.19
CA LYS A 627 -16.66 -2.18 25.64
C LYS A 627 -17.00 -0.74 25.99
N ALA A 628 -16.28 0.24 25.42
CA ALA A 628 -16.53 1.66 25.63
C ALA A 628 -17.90 2.09 25.06
N HIS A 629 -18.26 1.60 23.89
CA HIS A 629 -19.56 1.85 23.24
C HIS A 629 -20.72 1.35 24.11
N ASN A 630 -20.64 0.10 24.57
CA ASN A 630 -21.69 -0.49 25.42
C ASN A 630 -21.81 0.21 26.79
N ALA A 631 -20.70 0.63 27.39
CA ALA A 631 -20.71 1.38 28.63
C ALA A 631 -21.43 2.72 28.47
N LYS A 632 -21.11 3.47 27.40
CA LYS A 632 -21.77 4.74 27.10
C LYS A 632 -23.28 4.56 26.80
N PHE A 633 -23.64 3.51 26.05
CA PHE A 633 -25.03 3.18 25.78
C PHE A 633 -25.81 2.87 27.07
N ALA A 634 -25.18 2.16 28.02
CA ALA A 634 -25.80 1.87 29.33
C ALA A 634 -26.02 3.12 30.17
N GLU A 635 -25.15 4.15 30.04
CA GLU A 635 -25.28 5.42 30.80
C GLU A 635 -26.29 6.39 30.16
N THR A 636 -26.28 6.52 28.83
CA THR A 636 -27.01 7.57 28.10
C THR A 636 -28.26 7.07 27.38
N GLY A 637 -28.38 5.74 27.16
CA GLY A 637 -29.36 5.14 26.26
C GLY A 637 -29.04 5.38 24.76
N GLU A 638 -27.94 6.11 24.46
CA GLU A 638 -27.54 6.44 23.10
C GLU A 638 -26.21 5.78 22.76
N PRO A 639 -26.08 5.14 21.57
CA PRO A 639 -24.80 4.60 21.10
C PRO A 639 -23.75 5.70 20.94
N GLN A 640 -22.48 5.38 21.22
CA GLN A 640 -21.37 6.31 21.01
C GLN A 640 -21.35 6.80 19.55
N GLY A 641 -21.30 8.12 19.35
CA GLY A 641 -21.26 8.72 18.03
C GLY A 641 -22.62 8.95 17.36
N PHE A 642 -23.72 8.77 18.08
CA PHE A 642 -25.01 9.29 17.68
C PHE A 642 -25.05 10.79 18.02
N THR A 643 -25.19 11.62 16.99
CA THR A 643 -25.70 12.97 17.15
C THR A 643 -27.18 12.95 16.71
N SER A 644 -28.00 13.80 17.25
CA SER A 644 -29.45 13.91 16.89
C SER A 644 -29.71 14.19 15.40
N ALA A 645 -28.65 14.25 14.59
CA ALA A 645 -28.67 14.39 13.15
C ALA A 645 -28.22 13.09 12.40
N ASP A 646 -27.91 12.02 13.12
CA ASP A 646 -27.55 10.70 12.59
C ASP A 646 -28.72 9.72 12.65
#